data_b7618480659bd1f946e60d19bff8686a
#
_entry.id   b7618480659bd1f946e60d19bff8686a
#
_cell.length_a   1.000
_cell.length_b   1.000
_cell.length_c   1.000
_cell.angle_alpha   90.00
_cell.angle_beta   90.00
_cell.angle_gamma   90.00
#
_symmetry.space_group_name_H-M   'P 1'
#
loop_
_entity.id
_entity.type
_entity.pdbx_description
1 polymer ?
#
loop_
_entity_poly.entity_id
_entity_poly.type
_entity_poly.pdbx_seq_one_letter_code
_entity_poly.pdbx_strand_id
1 'polypeptide(L)'
;MKFAVGQPVTRIEDTRLITGKGNYTDDIKFEDMCHGVFVRSPYSHAKILSIDVEGARKMPGVIDIFTNESFTKAGITHMSVIDFLQNKDGSPMNASKRPILASDKVRHVGDPVVFILAETVNLALDAADSVIVEYEELSCNSDTAKALNDESPKLFDEFGSNCAVDWGLGSDEEWKKVESDAHHVSHVHLINNRIVVNPIEPRSAVSVFNKADRKFKMHVESQGPHAMRERLANTLNIKEEDIQVITKDVGGGFGLKMMCFPEYIAVMHASKILSRPVKWTATRSESFLSDAQGRDHVTDAYLALDKEGKFLGVKVETTASVGAYLSQYGIFIPTLAAAGMHVGVYNIPVMVNNVKVVYTNTVPIDAYRGAGRPEASYVIERLVDQAARDMSLGQIEIRKLNYVQPSDLGNTEDPVIPFDSCDFDKTTNMTLLNSSFEDFEKRQKKSLDENKLRGIGVSYYVERTQGEGSEDSRIIVSSDGKVNVYTGTMATGQGHETAWTQIVVEKLGVNPEDVSIHFGDSEDLPSGGGTGGSKSLYFAAGAINEASDDVLKKGIEIAAAELEASLDEIEYSTESGPLFQVQGTNRNIDLFSVAKIAENQSNTQMLDGTSSYEHKDPTYPNGCHICEVEVDKDTGNIEIIDYHATDDFGKIINPLLVAGQVHGGIVQGLGQAMCELAIYEEETGQLLNGSYMDYQMPRADDFPDFNIDFNEDAECTTNLLGAKGCGEAGTVASTTAYVNAIINALDDFDTKKLNMPITAQKVWGIINNA
;
A
#
# COMPACT_ATOMS: atom_id res chain seq x y z
N MET A 1 5.60 -23.01 -24.13
CA MET A 1 4.27 -22.39 -24.38
C MET A 1 4.45 -20.87 -24.53
N LYS A 2 3.63 -20.20 -25.33
CA LYS A 2 3.69 -18.73 -25.42
C LYS A 2 3.05 -18.00 -24.21
N PHE A 3 2.29 -18.72 -23.40
CA PHE A 3 1.58 -18.23 -22.22
C PHE A 3 2.01 -19.05 -21.00
N ALA A 4 3.27 -18.89 -20.58
CA ALA A 4 3.87 -19.62 -19.47
C ALA A 4 4.47 -18.65 -18.46
N VAL A 5 4.82 -19.14 -17.28
CA VAL A 5 5.61 -18.40 -16.29
C VAL A 5 6.93 -17.93 -16.92
N GLY A 6 7.36 -16.72 -16.61
CA GLY A 6 8.54 -16.07 -17.19
C GLY A 6 8.31 -15.40 -18.56
N GLN A 7 7.11 -15.48 -19.14
CA GLN A 7 6.84 -14.85 -20.43
C GLN A 7 6.16 -13.48 -20.27
N PRO A 8 6.53 -12.49 -21.12
CA PRO A 8 5.95 -11.14 -21.10
C PRO A 8 4.56 -11.12 -21.74
N VAL A 9 3.59 -11.72 -21.06
CA VAL A 9 2.21 -11.76 -21.54
C VAL A 9 1.51 -10.45 -21.21
N THR A 10 0.82 -9.88 -22.21
CA THR A 10 -0.05 -8.70 -22.02
C THR A 10 -1.26 -9.05 -21.15
N ARG A 11 -1.74 -8.09 -20.36
CA ARG A 11 -2.87 -8.32 -19.45
C ARG A 11 -4.13 -8.75 -20.21
N ILE A 12 -4.68 -9.90 -19.83
CA ILE A 12 -5.93 -10.42 -20.43
C ILE A 12 -7.15 -9.58 -20.04
N GLU A 13 -7.16 -9.02 -18.84
CA GLU A 13 -8.20 -8.15 -18.32
C GLU A 13 -8.28 -6.80 -19.03
N ASP A 14 -7.23 -6.33 -19.69
CA ASP A 14 -7.22 -5.04 -20.40
C ASP A 14 -8.32 -4.95 -21.45
N THR A 15 -8.57 -6.03 -22.20
CA THR A 15 -9.61 -6.03 -23.24
C THR A 15 -10.98 -5.68 -22.67
N ARG A 16 -11.31 -6.16 -21.47
CA ARG A 16 -12.55 -5.85 -20.77
C ARG A 16 -12.57 -4.39 -20.31
N LEU A 17 -11.48 -3.94 -19.68
CA LEU A 17 -11.39 -2.62 -19.08
C LEU A 17 -11.39 -1.49 -20.12
N ILE A 18 -10.58 -1.58 -21.18
CA ILE A 18 -10.47 -0.52 -22.20
C ILE A 18 -11.65 -0.46 -23.17
N THR A 19 -12.53 -1.46 -23.18
CA THR A 19 -13.75 -1.47 -24.02
C THR A 19 -15.01 -1.06 -23.24
N GLY A 20 -14.86 -0.51 -22.03
CA GLY A 20 -15.97 -0.04 -21.19
C GLY A 20 -16.82 -1.17 -20.60
N LYS A 21 -16.25 -2.36 -20.43
CA LYS A 21 -16.88 -3.52 -19.78
C LYS A 21 -16.39 -3.73 -18.35
N GLY A 22 -15.61 -2.80 -17.82
CA GLY A 22 -15.29 -2.74 -16.39
C GLY A 22 -16.58 -2.56 -15.57
N ASN A 23 -16.56 -3.03 -14.35
CA ASN A 23 -17.69 -2.97 -13.44
C ASN A 23 -17.21 -2.45 -12.07
N TYR A 24 -17.19 -1.14 -11.94
CA TYR A 24 -16.74 -0.46 -10.72
C TYR A 24 -17.93 -0.26 -9.75
N THR A 25 -17.63 0.04 -8.49
CA THR A 25 -18.70 0.21 -7.48
C THR A 25 -19.71 1.29 -7.86
N ASP A 26 -19.27 2.38 -8.52
CA ASP A 26 -20.17 3.44 -8.97
C ASP A 26 -21.05 3.05 -10.17
N ASP A 27 -20.73 1.98 -10.91
CA ASP A 27 -21.56 1.47 -11.99
C ASP A 27 -22.80 0.70 -11.49
N ILE A 28 -22.78 0.26 -10.22
CA ILE A 28 -23.81 -0.60 -9.64
C ILE A 28 -25.10 0.19 -9.43
N LYS A 29 -26.21 -0.38 -9.92
CA LYS A 29 -27.55 0.21 -9.85
C LYS A 29 -28.56 -0.81 -9.37
N PHE A 30 -29.46 -0.36 -8.51
CA PHE A 30 -30.64 -1.12 -8.06
C PHE A 30 -31.90 -0.29 -8.28
N GLU A 31 -33.04 -0.97 -8.41
CA GLU A 31 -34.36 -0.32 -8.36
C GLU A 31 -34.53 0.37 -7.00
N ASP A 32 -35.23 1.50 -6.97
CA ASP A 32 -35.54 2.29 -5.76
C ASP A 32 -34.30 2.69 -4.91
N MET A 33 -33.13 2.80 -5.53
CA MET A 33 -31.89 3.18 -4.86
C MET A 33 -31.95 4.63 -4.37
N CYS A 34 -31.53 4.84 -3.11
CA CYS A 34 -31.36 6.17 -2.53
C CYS A 34 -29.90 6.63 -2.72
N HIS A 35 -29.72 7.93 -2.88
CA HIS A 35 -28.40 8.54 -3.04
C HIS A 35 -28.04 9.37 -1.81
N GLY A 36 -26.84 9.12 -1.27
CA GLY A 36 -26.32 9.75 -0.07
C GLY A 36 -25.30 10.84 -0.35
N VAL A 37 -25.36 11.91 0.45
CA VAL A 37 -24.39 13.01 0.48
C VAL A 37 -24.06 13.34 1.92
N PHE A 38 -22.80 13.66 2.21
CA PHE A 38 -22.36 14.08 3.53
C PHE A 38 -22.22 15.60 3.60
N VAL A 39 -22.79 16.20 4.65
CA VAL A 39 -22.41 17.54 5.10
C VAL A 39 -21.18 17.41 5.95
N ARG A 40 -20.11 18.08 5.55
CA ARG A 40 -18.80 18.01 6.18
C ARG A 40 -18.44 19.32 6.86
N SER A 41 -17.61 19.22 7.91
CA SER A 41 -17.13 20.40 8.62
C SER A 41 -16.25 21.28 7.73
N PRO A 42 -16.52 22.59 7.69
CA PRO A 42 -15.59 23.56 7.11
C PRO A 42 -14.47 23.96 8.08
N TYR A 43 -14.55 23.54 9.35
CA TYR A 43 -13.56 23.87 10.40
C TYR A 43 -12.65 22.67 10.69
N SER A 44 -11.39 22.97 10.95
CA SER A 44 -10.41 21.97 11.37
C SER A 44 -10.55 21.58 12.84
N HIS A 45 -11.03 22.50 13.69
CA HIS A 45 -11.29 22.28 15.10
C HIS A 45 -12.39 23.22 15.59
N ALA A 46 -13.55 22.68 15.93
CA ALA A 46 -14.66 23.47 16.45
C ALA A 46 -15.60 22.61 17.29
N LYS A 47 -16.27 23.23 18.29
CA LYS A 47 -17.44 22.61 18.92
C LYS A 47 -18.64 22.75 18.01
N ILE A 48 -19.48 21.73 17.97
CA ILE A 48 -20.81 21.79 17.34
C ILE A 48 -21.79 22.27 18.40
N LEU A 49 -22.37 23.45 18.21
CA LEU A 49 -23.36 24.03 19.11
C LEU A 49 -24.77 23.55 18.81
N SER A 50 -25.11 23.48 17.53
CA SER A 50 -26.40 22.95 17.06
C SER A 50 -26.30 22.40 15.63
N ILE A 51 -27.20 21.46 15.30
CA ILE A 51 -27.39 20.91 13.95
C ILE A 51 -28.88 21.03 13.63
N ASP A 52 -29.26 21.94 12.72
CA ASP A 52 -30.63 22.09 12.23
C ASP A 52 -30.77 21.47 10.83
N VAL A 53 -31.53 20.41 10.73
CA VAL A 53 -31.84 19.66 9.50
C VAL A 53 -33.31 19.85 9.04
N GLU A 54 -34.10 20.65 9.75
CA GLU A 54 -35.57 20.74 9.52
C GLU A 54 -35.89 21.41 8.18
N GLY A 55 -35.05 22.32 7.70
CA GLY A 55 -35.20 22.92 6.38
C GLY A 55 -34.94 21.87 5.29
N ALA A 56 -33.85 21.18 5.38
CA ALA A 56 -33.43 20.12 4.44
C ALA A 56 -34.45 18.97 4.39
N ARG A 57 -34.98 18.55 5.54
CA ARG A 57 -35.95 17.45 5.66
C ARG A 57 -37.25 17.69 4.89
N LYS A 58 -37.62 18.96 4.66
CA LYS A 58 -38.82 19.36 3.93
C LYS A 58 -38.63 19.54 2.42
N MET A 59 -37.39 19.40 1.95
CA MET A 59 -37.11 19.59 0.52
C MET A 59 -37.61 18.42 -0.33
N PRO A 60 -38.06 18.70 -1.55
CA PRO A 60 -38.56 17.66 -2.45
C PRO A 60 -37.51 16.58 -2.72
N GLY A 61 -37.94 15.32 -2.69
CA GLY A 61 -37.10 14.17 -2.97
C GLY A 61 -36.12 13.77 -1.87
N VAL A 62 -36.09 14.50 -0.75
CA VAL A 62 -35.37 14.07 0.45
C VAL A 62 -36.10 12.90 1.09
N ILE A 63 -35.36 11.81 1.34
CA ILE A 63 -35.92 10.56 1.89
C ILE A 63 -35.75 10.51 3.39
N ASP A 64 -34.49 10.73 3.86
CA ASP A 64 -34.19 10.81 5.29
C ASP A 64 -32.85 11.57 5.51
N ILE A 65 -32.61 11.97 6.76
CA ILE A 65 -31.41 12.67 7.20
C ILE A 65 -30.93 12.06 8.51
N PHE A 66 -29.68 11.65 8.56
CA PHE A 66 -29.04 11.02 9.70
C PHE A 66 -28.02 11.95 10.34
N THR A 67 -28.07 12.03 11.66
CA THR A 67 -27.06 12.64 12.54
C THR A 67 -26.46 11.55 13.42
N ASN A 68 -25.46 11.86 14.23
CA ASN A 68 -24.82 10.88 15.13
C ASN A 68 -25.81 10.22 16.11
N GLU A 69 -26.91 10.90 16.44
CA GLU A 69 -27.95 10.37 17.32
C GLU A 69 -28.54 9.03 16.80
N SER A 70 -28.70 8.90 15.49
CA SER A 70 -29.23 7.66 14.88
C SER A 70 -28.29 6.47 15.11
N PHE A 71 -26.98 6.68 15.00
CA PHE A 71 -25.97 5.66 15.23
C PHE A 71 -25.86 5.29 16.71
N THR A 72 -25.83 6.28 17.59
CA THR A 72 -25.79 6.07 19.04
C THR A 72 -27.01 5.27 19.54
N LYS A 73 -28.22 5.59 19.05
CA LYS A 73 -29.44 4.82 19.34
C LYS A 73 -29.36 3.37 18.86
N ALA A 74 -28.62 3.10 17.78
CA ALA A 74 -28.39 1.76 17.27
C ALA A 74 -27.25 1.02 17.97
N GLY A 75 -26.56 1.66 18.92
CA GLY A 75 -25.40 1.08 19.62
C GLY A 75 -24.08 1.18 18.85
N ILE A 76 -24.06 1.95 17.75
CA ILE A 76 -22.88 2.19 16.91
C ILE A 76 -22.24 3.51 17.40
N THR A 77 -21.16 3.43 18.16
CA THR A 77 -20.63 4.61 18.87
C THR A 77 -19.38 5.20 18.20
N HIS A 78 -18.55 4.38 17.63
CA HIS A 78 -17.29 4.80 16.98
C HIS A 78 -16.77 3.73 16.01
N MET A 79 -15.86 4.13 15.13
CA MET A 79 -15.12 3.23 14.25
C MET A 79 -14.27 2.26 15.07
N SER A 80 -14.14 1.03 14.59
CA SER A 80 -13.15 0.09 15.10
C SER A 80 -11.75 0.54 14.67
N VAL A 81 -10.79 0.53 15.59
CA VAL A 81 -9.39 0.91 15.37
C VAL A 81 -8.45 -0.15 15.91
N ILE A 82 -7.19 -0.11 15.48
CA ILE A 82 -6.11 -0.93 16.03
C ILE A 82 -5.46 -0.14 17.16
N ASP A 83 -5.45 -0.70 18.38
CA ASP A 83 -5.00 -0.04 19.61
C ASP A 83 -4.11 -0.94 20.51
N PHE A 84 -3.40 -1.91 19.91
CA PHE A 84 -2.63 -2.91 20.65
C PHE A 84 -1.22 -2.45 21.07
N LEU A 85 -0.74 -1.28 20.58
CA LEU A 85 0.59 -0.80 20.93
C LEU A 85 0.63 -0.28 22.39
N GLN A 86 1.81 -0.38 22.99
CA GLN A 86 2.09 0.14 24.31
C GLN A 86 3.17 1.22 24.24
N ASN A 87 3.11 2.16 25.16
CA ASN A 87 4.18 3.11 25.40
C ASN A 87 5.45 2.39 25.90
N LYS A 88 6.61 3.02 25.80
CA LYS A 88 7.90 2.49 26.28
C LYS A 88 7.87 2.08 27.75
N ASP A 89 7.05 2.71 28.56
CA ASP A 89 6.88 2.42 30.00
C ASP A 89 5.88 1.28 30.25
N GLY A 90 5.32 0.67 29.20
CA GLY A 90 4.33 -0.40 29.28
C GLY A 90 2.89 0.09 29.49
N SER A 91 2.65 1.40 29.62
CA SER A 91 1.30 1.93 29.70
C SER A 91 0.55 1.82 28.36
N PRO A 92 -0.80 1.75 28.39
CA PRO A 92 -1.60 1.75 27.18
C PRO A 92 -1.41 3.02 26.35
N MET A 93 -1.52 2.93 25.03
CA MET A 93 -1.59 4.09 24.15
C MET A 93 -2.88 4.90 24.34
N ASN A 94 -2.87 6.15 23.92
CA ASN A 94 -4.03 7.02 23.87
C ASN A 94 -4.83 6.79 22.58
N ALA A 95 -5.79 5.87 22.60
CA ALA A 95 -6.58 5.50 21.43
C ALA A 95 -7.80 6.40 21.25
N SER A 96 -7.82 7.23 20.21
CA SER A 96 -8.95 8.10 19.89
C SER A 96 -10.15 7.32 19.37
N LYS A 97 -11.36 7.76 19.77
CA LYS A 97 -12.63 7.20 19.29
C LYS A 97 -13.20 8.10 18.19
N ARG A 98 -13.13 7.64 16.93
CA ARG A 98 -13.72 8.36 15.80
C ARG A 98 -15.22 8.05 15.70
N PRO A 99 -16.12 9.04 15.85
CA PRO A 99 -17.56 8.81 15.66
C PRO A 99 -17.86 8.55 14.18
N ILE A 100 -19.04 8.00 13.88
CA ILE A 100 -19.50 7.83 12.49
C ILE A 100 -19.84 9.20 11.88
N LEU A 101 -20.55 10.04 12.63
CA LEU A 101 -20.79 11.46 12.34
C LEU A 101 -20.41 12.26 13.57
N ALA A 102 -19.77 13.40 13.38
CA ALA A 102 -19.42 14.28 14.49
C ALA A 102 -20.68 14.89 15.15
N SER A 103 -20.67 15.01 16.47
CA SER A 103 -21.83 15.52 17.23
C SER A 103 -21.50 16.57 18.29
N ASP A 104 -20.29 16.53 18.84
CA ASP A 104 -19.81 17.42 19.90
C ASP A 104 -18.68 18.33 19.41
N LYS A 105 -17.74 17.78 18.68
CA LYS A 105 -16.53 18.46 18.22
C LYS A 105 -16.10 17.88 16.86
N VAL A 106 -15.75 18.75 15.94
CA VAL A 106 -15.03 18.40 14.71
C VAL A 106 -13.53 18.60 14.92
N ARG A 107 -12.69 17.75 14.31
CA ARG A 107 -11.24 17.72 14.56
C ARG A 107 -10.39 17.84 13.29
N HIS A 108 -11.01 17.82 12.11
CA HIS A 108 -10.37 18.17 10.84
C HIS A 108 -11.38 18.75 9.86
N VAL A 109 -10.90 19.53 8.90
CA VAL A 109 -11.73 19.95 7.75
C VAL A 109 -12.17 18.71 6.98
N GLY A 110 -13.46 18.57 6.73
CA GLY A 110 -14.02 17.39 6.08
C GLY A 110 -14.57 16.32 7.03
N ASP A 111 -14.51 16.51 8.35
CA ASP A 111 -15.18 15.61 9.32
C ASP A 111 -16.67 15.50 8.98
N PRO A 112 -17.27 14.31 8.82
CA PRO A 112 -18.66 14.15 8.45
C PRO A 112 -19.57 14.48 9.64
N VAL A 113 -20.60 15.32 9.42
CA VAL A 113 -21.52 15.80 10.45
C VAL A 113 -22.94 15.30 10.23
N VAL A 114 -23.44 15.35 8.98
CA VAL A 114 -24.79 14.93 8.62
C VAL A 114 -24.72 14.06 7.38
N PHE A 115 -25.54 13.00 7.32
CA PHE A 115 -25.70 12.16 6.14
C PHE A 115 -27.13 12.30 5.60
N ILE A 116 -27.28 12.76 4.38
CA ILE A 116 -28.55 13.06 3.71
C ILE A 116 -28.82 12.03 2.63
N LEU A 117 -30.04 11.54 2.57
CA LEU A 117 -30.51 10.64 1.53
C LEU A 117 -31.65 11.27 0.72
N ALA A 118 -31.51 11.22 -0.59
CA ALA A 118 -32.54 11.67 -1.52
C ALA A 118 -32.72 10.70 -2.70
N GLU A 119 -33.71 10.95 -3.54
CA GLU A 119 -34.00 10.16 -4.75
C GLU A 119 -32.89 10.31 -5.80
N THR A 120 -32.16 11.42 -5.80
CA THR A 120 -31.00 11.68 -6.68
C THR A 120 -29.89 12.40 -5.93
N VAL A 121 -28.67 12.31 -6.44
CA VAL A 121 -27.50 13.03 -5.89
C VAL A 121 -27.74 14.54 -5.86
N ASN A 122 -28.31 15.11 -6.93
CA ASN A 122 -28.56 16.56 -7.01
C ASN A 122 -29.55 17.03 -5.92
N LEU A 123 -30.61 16.28 -5.68
CA LEU A 123 -31.56 16.60 -4.60
C LEU A 123 -30.93 16.47 -3.21
N ALA A 124 -30.00 15.52 -3.03
CA ALA A 124 -29.26 15.40 -1.78
C ALA A 124 -28.28 16.57 -1.59
N LEU A 125 -27.61 17.04 -2.65
CA LEU A 125 -26.74 18.22 -2.62
C LEU A 125 -27.52 19.50 -2.31
N ASP A 126 -28.65 19.73 -2.98
CA ASP A 126 -29.54 20.89 -2.70
C ASP A 126 -30.01 20.89 -1.23
N ALA A 127 -30.33 19.70 -0.71
CA ALA A 127 -30.70 19.55 0.70
C ALA A 127 -29.52 19.80 1.65
N ALA A 128 -28.30 19.40 1.27
CA ALA A 128 -27.10 19.64 2.06
C ALA A 128 -26.82 21.12 2.27
N ASP A 129 -27.06 21.96 1.24
CA ASP A 129 -26.93 23.41 1.32
C ASP A 129 -27.96 24.07 2.28
N SER A 130 -29.03 23.35 2.64
CA SER A 130 -30.07 23.83 3.55
C SER A 130 -29.86 23.39 5.01
N VAL A 131 -28.84 22.56 5.28
CA VAL A 131 -28.47 22.18 6.64
C VAL A 131 -27.70 23.31 7.31
N ILE A 132 -28.12 23.67 8.52
CA ILE A 132 -27.43 24.69 9.31
C ILE A 132 -26.70 24.01 10.48
N VAL A 133 -25.40 24.16 10.52
CA VAL A 133 -24.59 23.73 11.67
C VAL A 133 -23.93 24.96 12.29
N GLU A 134 -24.20 25.17 13.57
CA GLU A 134 -23.55 26.26 14.32
C GLU A 134 -22.31 25.73 15.00
N TYR A 135 -21.21 26.45 14.82
CA TYR A 135 -19.91 26.09 15.36
C TYR A 135 -19.35 27.17 16.28
N GLU A 136 -18.62 26.75 17.31
CA GLU A 136 -17.69 27.57 18.08
C GLU A 136 -16.28 27.13 17.70
N GLU A 137 -15.57 27.97 16.94
CA GLU A 137 -14.21 27.68 16.48
C GLU A 137 -13.23 27.56 17.65
N LEU A 138 -12.32 26.61 17.56
CA LEU A 138 -11.25 26.35 18.52
C LEU A 138 -9.89 26.50 17.83
N SER A 139 -8.87 26.78 18.64
CA SER A 139 -7.49 26.73 18.15
C SER A 139 -7.14 25.35 17.62
N CYS A 140 -6.34 25.29 16.57
CA CYS A 140 -5.91 24.03 15.94
C CYS A 140 -4.40 23.94 15.84
N ASN A 141 -3.91 22.72 15.58
CA ASN A 141 -2.53 22.44 15.20
C ASN A 141 -2.52 21.45 14.03
N SER A 142 -2.00 21.89 12.88
CA SER A 142 -1.81 21.06 11.68
C SER A 142 -0.34 20.66 11.46
N ASP A 143 0.58 21.14 12.30
CA ASP A 143 2.02 20.91 12.18
C ASP A 143 2.47 19.75 13.08
N THR A 144 2.97 18.69 12.47
CA THR A 144 3.47 17.49 13.16
C THR A 144 4.63 17.81 14.09
N ALA A 145 5.56 18.70 13.70
CA ALA A 145 6.71 19.07 14.52
C ALA A 145 6.30 19.83 15.80
N LYS A 146 5.17 20.56 15.77
CA LYS A 146 4.67 21.36 16.87
C LYS A 146 3.68 20.63 17.77
N ALA A 147 3.21 19.44 17.40
CA ALA A 147 2.09 18.76 18.05
C ALA A 147 2.28 18.52 19.55
N LEU A 148 3.53 18.35 20.01
CA LEU A 148 3.87 18.09 21.40
C LEU A 148 4.32 19.33 22.18
N ASN A 149 4.32 20.51 21.59
CA ASN A 149 4.64 21.74 22.30
C ASN A 149 3.58 22.05 23.36
N ASP A 150 3.98 22.65 24.46
CA ASP A 150 3.07 22.97 25.58
C ASP A 150 1.91 23.89 25.18
N GLU A 151 2.15 24.80 24.21
CA GLU A 151 1.15 25.73 23.69
C GLU A 151 0.22 25.10 22.63
N SER A 152 0.54 23.91 22.12
CA SER A 152 -0.28 23.26 21.09
C SER A 152 -1.66 22.89 21.64
N PRO A 153 -2.74 23.23 20.92
CA PRO A 153 -4.09 22.83 21.27
C PRO A 153 -4.20 21.32 21.37
N LYS A 154 -4.89 20.82 22.40
CA LYS A 154 -5.12 19.40 22.59
C LYS A 154 -6.39 18.98 21.86
N LEU A 155 -6.27 17.96 21.00
CA LEU A 155 -7.43 17.44 20.24
C LEU A 155 -8.38 16.65 21.13
N PHE A 156 -7.82 15.98 22.16
CA PHE A 156 -8.56 15.14 23.12
C PHE A 156 -8.17 15.56 24.54
N ASP A 157 -9.12 16.22 25.23
CA ASP A 157 -8.89 16.76 26.59
C ASP A 157 -8.56 15.62 27.58
N GLU A 158 -9.14 14.43 27.38
CA GLU A 158 -8.97 13.27 28.25
C GLU A 158 -7.55 12.67 28.22
N PHE A 159 -6.76 12.91 27.17
CA PHE A 159 -5.40 12.37 27.08
C PHE A 159 -4.36 13.29 27.69
N GLY A 160 -4.69 14.57 27.90
CA GLY A 160 -3.77 15.56 28.44
C GLY A 160 -2.56 15.91 27.53
N SER A 161 -2.41 15.24 26.41
CA SER A 161 -1.34 15.40 25.40
C SER A 161 -1.86 15.01 24.03
N ASN A 162 -1.20 15.53 22.96
CA ASN A 162 -1.44 15.06 21.60
C ASN A 162 -0.64 13.78 21.24
N CYS A 163 0.10 13.19 22.19
CA CYS A 163 0.81 11.93 21.97
C CYS A 163 -0.17 10.75 21.99
N ALA A 164 -0.32 10.05 20.87
CA ALA A 164 -1.08 8.81 20.80
C ALA A 164 -0.30 7.65 21.40
N VAL A 165 0.99 7.53 21.08
CA VAL A 165 1.91 6.53 21.65
C VAL A 165 3.36 7.02 21.58
N ASP A 166 4.12 6.79 22.64
CA ASP A 166 5.58 6.94 22.71
C ASP A 166 6.20 5.54 22.65
N TRP A 167 6.50 5.10 21.43
CA TRP A 167 6.99 3.76 21.14
C TRP A 167 8.50 3.73 20.96
N GLY A 168 9.15 2.61 21.25
CA GLY A 168 10.59 2.45 21.03
C GLY A 168 11.02 1.02 20.82
N LEU A 169 12.17 0.88 20.15
CA LEU A 169 12.87 -0.37 19.92
C LEU A 169 14.38 -0.14 20.11
N GLY A 170 15.09 -1.11 20.70
CA GLY A 170 16.51 -1.00 21.01
C GLY A 170 16.79 -0.31 22.34
N SER A 171 18.04 -0.02 22.65
CA SER A 171 18.52 0.51 23.94
C SER A 171 19.29 1.81 23.78
N ASP A 172 18.81 2.89 24.40
CA ASP A 172 19.51 4.17 24.44
C ASP A 172 20.89 4.06 25.16
N GLU A 173 21.06 3.11 26.07
CA GLU A 173 22.35 2.84 26.73
C GLU A 173 23.35 2.21 25.75
N GLU A 174 22.90 1.27 24.90
CA GLU A 174 23.75 0.69 23.84
C GLU A 174 24.16 1.77 22.83
N TRP A 175 23.21 2.62 22.42
CA TRP A 175 23.54 3.76 21.55
C TRP A 175 24.61 4.67 22.13
N LYS A 176 24.47 5.10 23.40
CA LYS A 176 25.48 5.96 24.08
C LYS A 176 26.87 5.35 24.06
N LYS A 177 26.97 4.02 24.20
CA LYS A 177 28.26 3.32 24.13
C LYS A 177 28.81 3.39 22.69
N VAL A 178 27.98 3.05 21.69
CA VAL A 178 28.37 3.11 20.28
C VAL A 178 28.80 4.53 19.89
N GLU A 179 28.00 5.54 20.29
CA GLU A 179 28.30 6.95 20.02
C GLU A 179 29.64 7.39 20.62
N SER A 180 29.96 6.94 21.86
CA SER A 180 31.23 7.27 22.52
C SER A 180 32.44 6.59 21.87
N ASP A 181 32.26 5.43 21.28
CA ASP A 181 33.30 4.64 20.65
C ASP A 181 33.51 4.98 19.16
N ALA A 182 32.54 5.69 18.55
CA ALA A 182 32.54 6.06 17.14
C ALA A 182 33.66 7.06 16.81
N HIS A 183 34.25 6.91 15.61
CA HIS A 183 35.17 7.92 15.06
C HIS A 183 34.40 9.13 14.56
N HIS A 184 33.22 8.92 13.97
CA HIS A 184 32.31 9.95 13.46
C HIS A 184 30.84 9.56 13.68
N VAL A 185 29.98 10.56 13.87
CA VAL A 185 28.52 10.38 13.89
C VAL A 185 27.92 11.34 12.87
N SER A 186 27.41 10.79 11.78
CA SER A 186 26.64 11.57 10.80
C SER A 186 25.22 11.79 11.27
N HIS A 187 24.65 12.96 10.96
CA HIS A 187 23.29 13.36 11.34
C HIS A 187 22.54 13.95 10.17
N VAL A 188 21.25 13.63 10.09
CA VAL A 188 20.30 14.27 9.18
C VAL A 188 19.03 14.62 9.91
N HIS A 189 18.45 15.78 9.54
CA HIS A 189 17.08 16.18 9.92
C HIS A 189 16.20 16.14 8.67
N LEU A 190 15.15 15.31 8.67
CA LEU A 190 14.36 14.99 7.49
C LEU A 190 12.87 15.23 7.74
N ILE A 191 12.21 15.79 6.74
CA ILE A 191 10.75 15.86 6.65
C ILE A 191 10.29 14.93 5.54
N ASN A 192 9.52 13.90 5.91
CA ASN A 192 8.80 13.06 4.97
C ASN A 192 7.40 13.65 4.82
N ASN A 193 7.21 14.42 3.75
CA ASN A 193 6.05 15.29 3.57
C ASN A 193 4.73 14.53 3.41
N ARG A 194 3.65 15.11 3.92
CA ARG A 194 2.29 14.58 3.81
C ARG A 194 1.79 14.61 2.37
N ILE A 195 1.20 13.52 1.92
CA ILE A 195 0.66 13.35 0.56
C ILE A 195 -0.73 12.71 0.57
N VAL A 196 -1.47 12.89 -0.52
CA VAL A 196 -2.79 12.29 -0.74
C VAL A 196 -2.66 11.06 -1.64
N VAL A 197 -3.34 9.95 -1.32
CA VAL A 197 -3.18 8.68 -2.04
C VAL A 197 -3.69 8.73 -3.48
N ASN A 198 -4.78 9.44 -3.73
CA ASN A 198 -5.33 9.80 -5.05
C ASN A 198 -5.51 8.64 -6.05
N PRO A 199 -6.16 7.50 -5.72
CA PRO A 199 -6.56 6.55 -6.75
C PRO A 199 -7.51 7.23 -7.75
N ILE A 200 -7.45 6.82 -9.03
CA ILE A 200 -8.29 7.41 -10.08
C ILE A 200 -9.78 7.22 -9.78
N GLU A 201 -10.17 6.03 -9.31
CA GLU A 201 -11.52 5.78 -8.81
C GLU A 201 -11.67 6.35 -7.39
N PRO A 202 -12.57 7.37 -7.17
CA PRO A 202 -12.92 7.82 -5.83
C PRO A 202 -13.59 6.71 -5.02
N ARG A 203 -13.67 6.86 -3.69
CA ARG A 203 -14.40 5.92 -2.84
C ARG A 203 -15.90 5.94 -3.13
N SER A 204 -16.49 4.74 -3.11
CA SER A 204 -17.92 4.53 -3.35
C SER A 204 -18.42 3.34 -2.55
N ALA A 205 -19.69 3.33 -2.22
CA ALA A 205 -20.33 2.23 -1.49
C ALA A 205 -21.79 2.09 -1.86
N VAL A 206 -22.26 0.86 -2.02
CA VAL A 206 -23.69 0.55 -2.21
C VAL A 206 -24.07 -0.56 -1.24
N SER A 207 -25.00 -0.29 -0.35
CA SER A 207 -25.51 -1.28 0.61
C SER A 207 -26.96 -1.64 0.36
N VAL A 208 -27.24 -2.93 0.40
CA VAL A 208 -28.61 -3.50 0.36
C VAL A 208 -28.82 -4.32 1.61
N PHE A 209 -29.87 -4.04 2.37
CA PHE A 209 -30.27 -4.85 3.51
C PHE A 209 -31.50 -5.70 3.17
N ASN A 210 -31.34 -7.03 3.23
CA ASN A 210 -32.43 -7.97 3.04
C ASN A 210 -33.12 -8.27 4.38
N LYS A 211 -34.40 -7.90 4.52
CA LYS A 211 -35.20 -8.13 5.74
C LYS A 211 -35.49 -9.60 6.03
N ALA A 212 -35.56 -10.44 5.01
CA ALA A 212 -36.00 -11.82 5.16
C ALA A 212 -34.99 -12.68 5.89
N ASP A 213 -33.70 -12.53 5.54
CA ASP A 213 -32.58 -13.24 6.15
C ASP A 213 -31.73 -12.36 7.09
N ARG A 214 -32.06 -11.04 7.15
CA ARG A 214 -31.38 -10.01 7.95
C ARG A 214 -29.92 -9.80 7.57
N LYS A 215 -29.56 -10.07 6.34
CA LYS A 215 -28.19 -9.92 5.83
C LYS A 215 -28.00 -8.61 5.05
N PHE A 216 -26.76 -8.10 5.11
CA PHE A 216 -26.29 -7.03 4.27
C PHE A 216 -25.58 -7.58 3.04
N LYS A 217 -25.81 -6.96 1.90
CA LYS A 217 -24.97 -7.07 0.72
C LYS A 217 -24.31 -5.71 0.51
N MET A 218 -22.99 -5.65 0.70
CA MET A 218 -22.20 -4.44 0.61
C MET A 218 -21.32 -4.49 -0.63
N HIS A 219 -21.62 -3.67 -1.61
CA HIS A 219 -20.74 -3.43 -2.74
C HIS A 219 -19.84 -2.24 -2.40
N VAL A 220 -18.53 -2.45 -2.42
CA VAL A 220 -17.55 -1.44 -2.05
C VAL A 220 -16.24 -1.74 -2.76
N GLU A 221 -15.55 -0.69 -3.21
CA GLU A 221 -14.18 -0.85 -3.65
C GLU A 221 -13.29 -1.16 -2.44
N SER A 222 -12.63 -2.30 -2.46
CA SER A 222 -11.75 -2.72 -1.37
C SER A 222 -10.47 -3.39 -1.89
N GLN A 223 -9.51 -3.56 -1.03
CA GLN A 223 -8.32 -4.37 -1.29
C GLN A 223 -8.42 -5.78 -0.64
N GLY A 224 -9.58 -6.12 -0.06
CA GLY A 224 -9.83 -7.42 0.53
C GLY A 224 -11.23 -7.53 1.11
N PRO A 225 -12.14 -8.31 0.49
CA PRO A 225 -13.54 -8.38 0.90
C PRO A 225 -13.71 -9.01 2.30
N HIS A 226 -12.88 -9.99 2.68
CA HIS A 226 -12.94 -10.63 3.99
C HIS A 226 -12.53 -9.68 5.12
N ALA A 227 -11.40 -8.98 4.97
CA ALA A 227 -10.96 -7.99 5.96
C ALA A 227 -11.95 -6.80 6.05
N MET A 228 -12.56 -6.39 4.94
CA MET A 228 -13.61 -5.38 4.94
C MET A 228 -14.84 -5.88 5.68
N ARG A 229 -15.28 -7.13 5.46
CA ARG A 229 -16.39 -7.77 6.17
C ARG A 229 -16.18 -7.77 7.68
N GLU A 230 -15.00 -8.19 8.13
CA GLU A 230 -14.63 -8.18 9.55
C GLU A 230 -14.73 -6.78 10.18
N ARG A 231 -14.16 -5.76 9.53
CA ARG A 231 -14.17 -4.38 10.05
C ARG A 231 -15.56 -3.76 10.09
N LEU A 232 -16.38 -4.03 9.07
CA LEU A 232 -17.78 -3.62 9.04
C LEU A 232 -18.57 -4.30 10.18
N ALA A 233 -18.38 -5.60 10.36
CA ALA A 233 -19.03 -6.40 11.41
C ALA A 233 -18.65 -5.89 12.81
N ASN A 234 -17.35 -5.68 13.06
CA ASN A 234 -16.85 -5.15 14.33
C ASN A 234 -17.41 -3.76 14.64
N THR A 235 -17.44 -2.84 13.66
CA THR A 235 -17.96 -1.49 13.87
C THR A 235 -19.46 -1.47 14.09
N LEU A 236 -20.24 -2.30 13.36
CA LEU A 236 -21.69 -2.43 13.49
C LEU A 236 -22.12 -3.30 14.68
N ASN A 237 -21.18 -3.99 15.33
CA ASN A 237 -21.42 -4.96 16.39
C ASN A 237 -22.43 -6.05 15.97
N ILE A 238 -22.20 -6.65 14.81
CA ILE A 238 -22.95 -7.77 14.24
C ILE A 238 -22.01 -8.90 13.83
N LYS A 239 -22.53 -10.05 13.45
CA LYS A 239 -21.69 -11.16 13.01
C LYS A 239 -21.23 -10.96 11.56
N GLU A 240 -20.06 -11.48 11.22
CA GLU A 240 -19.52 -11.46 9.86
C GLU A 240 -20.42 -12.20 8.86
N GLU A 241 -21.05 -13.31 9.28
CA GLU A 241 -21.98 -14.08 8.47
C GLU A 241 -23.27 -13.33 8.06
N ASP A 242 -23.55 -12.19 8.72
CA ASP A 242 -24.66 -11.27 8.36
C ASP A 242 -24.26 -10.28 7.26
N ILE A 243 -23.01 -10.30 6.78
CA ILE A 243 -22.50 -9.38 5.75
C ILE A 243 -21.86 -10.17 4.61
N GLN A 244 -22.35 -9.96 3.39
CA GLN A 244 -21.62 -10.28 2.15
C GLN A 244 -20.97 -9.01 1.64
N VAL A 245 -19.66 -9.01 1.46
CA VAL A 245 -18.89 -7.93 0.81
C VAL A 245 -18.58 -8.35 -0.61
N ILE A 246 -18.90 -7.49 -1.58
CA ILE A 246 -18.62 -7.70 -2.99
C ILE A 246 -17.79 -6.53 -3.50
N THR A 247 -16.59 -6.81 -3.94
CA THR A 247 -15.71 -5.90 -4.65
C THR A 247 -15.53 -6.41 -6.09
N LYS A 248 -15.84 -5.59 -7.07
CA LYS A 248 -15.63 -5.88 -8.48
C LYS A 248 -14.31 -5.29 -8.97
N ASP A 249 -14.28 -4.62 -10.12
CA ASP A 249 -13.09 -3.90 -10.57
C ASP A 249 -12.79 -2.74 -9.62
N VAL A 250 -11.50 -2.49 -9.38
CA VAL A 250 -11.03 -1.41 -8.52
C VAL A 250 -10.04 -0.53 -9.29
N GLY A 251 -10.35 0.75 -9.37
CA GLY A 251 -9.58 1.76 -10.08
C GLY A 251 -8.40 2.33 -9.29
N GLY A 252 -7.56 1.43 -8.74
CA GLY A 252 -6.43 1.74 -7.87
C GLY A 252 -6.79 1.69 -6.39
N GLY A 253 -5.86 1.21 -5.57
CA GLY A 253 -6.05 1.12 -4.12
C GLY A 253 -4.92 1.81 -3.35
N PHE A 254 -3.68 1.40 -3.60
CA PHE A 254 -2.43 1.95 -3.04
C PHE A 254 -2.37 2.03 -1.52
N GLY A 255 -3.18 1.21 -0.81
CA GLY A 255 -3.34 1.20 0.63
C GLY A 255 -4.66 1.83 1.09
N LEU A 256 -5.14 2.90 0.46
CA LEU A 256 -6.36 3.62 0.85
C LEU A 256 -7.59 2.69 0.98
N LYS A 257 -7.81 1.81 0.02
CA LYS A 257 -9.01 0.97 -0.06
C LYS A 257 -8.92 -0.30 0.81
N MET A 258 -7.89 -0.40 1.66
CA MET A 258 -7.87 -1.38 2.75
C MET A 258 -8.72 -0.96 3.94
N MET A 259 -8.99 0.36 4.10
CA MET A 259 -9.63 0.93 5.29
C MET A 259 -11.14 0.83 5.27
N CYS A 260 -11.74 0.68 6.46
CA CYS A 260 -13.16 0.91 6.69
C CYS A 260 -13.39 2.38 7.07
N PHE A 261 -14.27 3.06 6.35
CA PHE A 261 -14.54 4.48 6.54
C PHE A 261 -15.93 4.71 7.18
N PRO A 262 -16.14 5.84 7.90
CA PRO A 262 -17.44 6.19 8.47
C PRO A 262 -18.57 6.19 7.46
N GLU A 263 -18.29 6.58 6.22
CA GLU A 263 -19.26 6.63 5.13
C GLU A 263 -19.85 5.24 4.83
N TYR A 264 -19.05 4.18 4.88
CA TYR A 264 -19.51 2.81 4.63
C TYR A 264 -20.50 2.36 5.70
N ILE A 265 -20.22 2.69 6.96
CA ILE A 265 -21.09 2.41 8.09
C ILE A 265 -22.42 3.18 7.97
N ALA A 266 -22.34 4.46 7.56
CA ALA A 266 -23.52 5.29 7.35
C ALA A 266 -24.42 4.73 6.26
N VAL A 267 -23.86 4.32 5.12
CA VAL A 267 -24.58 3.71 4.00
C VAL A 267 -25.26 2.40 4.44
N MET A 268 -24.54 1.53 5.19
CA MET A 268 -25.12 0.28 5.70
C MET A 268 -26.24 0.53 6.72
N HIS A 269 -26.00 1.41 7.69
CA HIS A 269 -27.03 1.74 8.70
C HIS A 269 -28.30 2.28 8.05
N ALA A 270 -28.17 3.21 7.11
CA ALA A 270 -29.29 3.80 6.38
C ALA A 270 -30.04 2.76 5.54
N SER A 271 -29.36 1.86 4.85
CA SER A 271 -30.00 0.81 4.06
C SER A 271 -30.84 -0.12 4.93
N LYS A 272 -30.40 -0.41 6.16
CA LYS A 272 -31.15 -1.20 7.14
C LYS A 272 -32.41 -0.47 7.63
N ILE A 273 -32.30 0.82 7.98
CA ILE A 273 -33.43 1.62 8.47
C ILE A 273 -34.51 1.74 7.40
N LEU A 274 -34.10 2.12 6.18
CA LEU A 274 -35.04 2.35 5.07
C LEU A 274 -35.48 1.05 4.40
N SER A 275 -34.72 -0.02 4.51
CA SER A 275 -34.88 -1.26 3.74
C SER A 275 -34.93 -1.01 2.23
N ARG A 276 -34.06 -0.12 1.78
CA ARG A 276 -33.85 0.27 0.38
C ARG A 276 -32.34 0.24 0.10
N PRO A 277 -31.91 -0.01 -1.16
CA PRO A 277 -30.53 0.19 -1.54
C PRO A 277 -30.10 1.64 -1.31
N VAL A 278 -28.93 1.83 -0.72
CA VAL A 278 -28.33 3.14 -0.47
C VAL A 278 -26.96 3.19 -1.11
N LYS A 279 -26.70 4.23 -1.88
CA LYS A 279 -25.44 4.49 -2.57
C LYS A 279 -24.86 5.84 -2.14
N TRP A 280 -23.54 5.85 -1.98
CA TRP A 280 -22.73 7.05 -1.87
C TRP A 280 -21.49 6.91 -2.74
N THR A 281 -21.08 8.00 -3.38
CA THR A 281 -19.84 8.09 -4.15
C THR A 281 -19.19 9.44 -3.88
N ALA A 282 -17.93 9.44 -3.45
CA ALA A 282 -17.20 10.66 -3.20
C ALA A 282 -16.92 11.43 -4.49
N THR A 283 -17.02 12.76 -4.44
CA THR A 283 -16.40 13.60 -5.46
C THR A 283 -14.88 13.64 -5.25
N ARG A 284 -14.11 14.06 -6.25
CA ARG A 284 -12.66 14.19 -6.08
C ARG A 284 -12.29 15.20 -4.98
N SER A 285 -12.96 16.32 -4.90
CA SER A 285 -12.74 17.30 -3.82
C SER A 285 -13.10 16.75 -2.44
N GLU A 286 -14.18 15.96 -2.36
CA GLU A 286 -14.52 15.25 -1.12
C GLU A 286 -13.46 14.24 -0.72
N SER A 287 -12.86 13.53 -1.68
CA SER A 287 -11.75 12.59 -1.43
C SER A 287 -10.55 13.30 -0.77
N PHE A 288 -10.17 14.48 -1.21
CA PHE A 288 -9.09 15.26 -0.57
C PHE A 288 -9.34 15.57 0.90
N LEU A 289 -10.61 15.70 1.31
CA LEU A 289 -11.03 16.06 2.66
C LEU A 289 -11.35 14.85 3.55
N SER A 290 -11.48 13.65 2.99
CA SER A 290 -12.02 12.49 3.70
C SER A 290 -11.24 11.19 3.52
N ASP A 291 -10.46 11.05 2.45
CA ASP A 291 -9.60 9.89 2.22
C ASP A 291 -8.38 9.96 3.14
N ALA A 292 -7.97 8.83 3.71
CA ALA A 292 -6.74 8.79 4.50
C ALA A 292 -5.55 9.25 3.66
N GLN A 293 -4.71 10.08 4.26
CA GLN A 293 -3.47 10.59 3.65
C GLN A 293 -2.28 9.71 4.05
N GLY A 294 -1.10 9.94 3.50
CA GLY A 294 0.10 9.16 3.77
C GLY A 294 1.28 10.00 4.26
N ARG A 295 2.28 9.33 4.83
CA ARG A 295 3.56 9.90 5.27
C ARG A 295 3.42 10.84 6.48
N ASP A 296 4.03 12.04 6.45
CA ASP A 296 4.00 13.08 7.50
C ASP A 296 4.84 12.73 8.74
N HIS A 297 6.12 12.54 8.52
CA HIS A 297 7.10 12.29 9.57
C HIS A 297 8.15 13.40 9.64
N VAL A 298 8.55 13.76 10.86
CA VAL A 298 9.70 14.60 11.15
C VAL A 298 10.71 13.73 11.89
N THR A 299 11.92 13.59 11.36
CA THR A 299 12.89 12.61 11.83
C THR A 299 14.27 13.23 11.99
N ASP A 300 14.88 13.03 13.15
CA ASP A 300 16.30 13.19 13.37
C ASP A 300 16.96 11.80 13.41
N ALA A 301 18.00 11.58 12.62
CA ALA A 301 18.64 10.29 12.52
C ALA A 301 20.16 10.41 12.56
N TYR A 302 20.81 9.43 13.20
CA TYR A 302 22.24 9.42 13.50
C TYR A 302 22.83 8.08 13.09
N LEU A 303 24.01 8.11 12.43
CA LEU A 303 24.78 6.93 12.02
C LEU A 303 26.19 7.05 12.59
N ALA A 304 26.55 6.12 13.45
CA ALA A 304 27.89 6.03 14.05
C ALA A 304 28.82 5.16 13.18
N LEU A 305 30.04 5.66 12.94
CA LEU A 305 31.01 5.03 12.07
C LEU A 305 32.37 4.90 12.76
N ASP A 306 33.10 3.86 12.39
CA ASP A 306 34.54 3.77 12.70
C ASP A 306 35.40 4.62 11.73
N LYS A 307 36.68 4.60 11.90
CA LYS A 307 37.64 5.39 11.08
C LYS A 307 37.72 4.91 9.62
N GLU A 308 37.38 3.67 9.35
CA GLU A 308 37.34 3.05 8.02
C GLU A 308 36.00 3.26 7.31
N GLY A 309 34.96 3.80 7.99
CA GLY A 309 33.63 4.01 7.47
C GLY A 309 32.69 2.82 7.69
N LYS A 310 33.05 1.85 8.55
CA LYS A 310 32.16 0.77 8.95
C LYS A 310 31.08 1.30 9.89
N PHE A 311 29.83 0.84 9.68
CA PHE A 311 28.68 1.23 10.50
C PHE A 311 28.70 0.49 11.83
N LEU A 312 28.59 1.23 12.92
CA LEU A 312 28.59 0.71 14.29
C LEU A 312 27.18 0.72 14.90
N GLY A 313 26.34 1.65 14.49
CA GLY A 313 24.98 1.75 14.98
C GLY A 313 24.20 2.86 14.31
N VAL A 314 22.87 2.74 14.34
CA VAL A 314 21.93 3.75 13.87
C VAL A 314 20.92 4.10 14.96
N LYS A 315 20.64 5.40 15.15
CA LYS A 315 19.57 5.89 16.00
C LYS A 315 18.63 6.76 15.19
N VAL A 316 17.32 6.50 15.34
CA VAL A 316 16.26 7.23 14.62
C VAL A 316 15.24 7.75 15.65
N GLU A 317 14.98 9.04 15.62
CA GLU A 317 14.01 9.73 16.46
C GLU A 317 12.94 10.38 15.58
N THR A 318 11.72 9.84 15.61
CA THR A 318 10.64 10.26 14.70
C THR A 318 9.44 10.79 15.47
N THR A 319 8.92 11.94 15.04
CA THR A 319 7.56 12.38 15.35
C THR A 319 6.70 12.17 14.11
N ALA A 320 5.66 11.33 14.21
CA ALA A 320 4.80 10.94 13.10
C ALA A 320 3.34 11.30 13.38
N SER A 321 2.67 11.95 12.45
CA SER A 321 1.25 12.27 12.57
C SER A 321 0.36 11.08 12.24
N VAL A 322 -0.76 10.93 12.96
CA VAL A 322 -1.91 10.09 12.57
C VAL A 322 -3.12 10.93 12.16
N GLY A 323 -2.96 12.26 12.06
CA GLY A 323 -4.07 13.17 11.82
C GLY A 323 -5.01 13.29 13.04
N ALA A 324 -6.28 13.59 12.78
CA ALA A 324 -7.24 13.86 13.83
C ALA A 324 -7.72 12.63 14.61
N TYR A 325 -7.62 11.46 14.01
CA TYR A 325 -8.08 10.20 14.60
C TYR A 325 -7.18 9.04 14.23
N LEU A 326 -7.13 8.02 15.07
CA LEU A 326 -6.58 6.74 14.69
C LEU A 326 -7.38 6.14 13.54
N SER A 327 -6.68 5.48 12.63
CA SER A 327 -7.21 4.65 11.58
C SER A 327 -6.80 3.18 11.79
N GLN A 328 -6.85 2.32 10.77
CA GLN A 328 -6.52 0.92 10.94
C GLN A 328 -5.01 0.65 11.08
N TYR A 329 -4.17 1.30 10.24
CA TYR A 329 -2.72 1.03 10.23
C TYR A 329 -1.85 2.24 10.57
N GLY A 330 -2.45 3.42 10.81
CA GLY A 330 -1.72 4.67 10.99
C GLY A 330 -0.63 4.62 12.04
N ILE A 331 -0.87 3.95 13.18
CA ILE A 331 0.14 3.77 14.26
C ILE A 331 1.19 2.73 13.90
N PHE A 332 0.83 1.73 13.07
CA PHE A 332 1.72 0.63 12.69
C PHE A 332 2.81 1.08 11.72
N ILE A 333 2.50 2.05 10.85
CA ILE A 333 3.40 2.52 9.78
C ILE A 333 4.71 3.08 10.34
N PRO A 334 4.72 4.09 11.23
CA PRO A 334 5.96 4.66 11.76
C PRO A 334 6.65 3.77 12.80
N THR A 335 5.97 2.78 13.35
CA THR A 335 6.47 1.89 14.40
C THR A 335 6.95 0.56 13.82
N LEU A 336 6.13 -0.50 13.92
CA LEU A 336 6.52 -1.87 13.57
C LEU A 336 6.87 -2.07 12.09
N ALA A 337 6.23 -1.31 11.17
CA ALA A 337 6.50 -1.45 9.75
C ALA A 337 7.81 -0.77 9.31
N ALA A 338 8.15 0.39 9.91
CA ALA A 338 9.37 1.13 9.58
C ALA A 338 10.59 0.66 10.38
N ALA A 339 10.41 0.31 11.65
CA ALA A 339 11.50 0.12 12.60
C ALA A 339 12.55 -0.89 12.13
N GLY A 340 12.14 -2.06 11.67
CA GLY A 340 13.07 -3.08 11.19
C GLY A 340 13.74 -2.76 9.86
N MET A 341 13.33 -1.67 9.19
CA MET A 341 13.87 -1.29 7.87
C MET A 341 14.91 -0.16 7.93
N HIS A 342 15.13 0.45 9.11
CA HIS A 342 16.14 1.51 9.27
C HIS A 342 17.59 1.03 9.21
N VAL A 343 17.83 -0.27 9.15
CA VAL A 343 19.16 -0.83 8.84
C VAL A 343 19.40 -1.01 7.33
N GLY A 344 18.31 -0.97 6.54
CA GLY A 344 18.40 -1.19 5.08
C GLY A 344 19.05 -2.53 4.76
N VAL A 345 19.96 -2.52 3.80
CA VAL A 345 20.75 -3.69 3.35
C VAL A 345 22.11 -3.78 4.04
N TYR A 346 22.30 -3.00 5.10
CA TYR A 346 23.59 -2.83 5.75
C TYR A 346 23.73 -3.66 7.02
N ASN A 347 24.95 -4.13 7.28
CA ASN A 347 25.30 -4.76 8.53
C ASN A 347 25.52 -3.66 9.61
N ILE A 348 24.47 -3.38 10.38
CA ILE A 348 24.45 -2.38 11.47
C ILE A 348 24.12 -3.11 12.77
N PRO A 349 25.11 -3.32 13.65
CA PRO A 349 24.93 -4.18 14.83
C PRO A 349 24.05 -3.58 15.93
N VAL A 350 23.91 -2.25 15.99
CA VAL A 350 23.06 -1.58 17.00
C VAL A 350 22.06 -0.67 16.32
N MET A 351 20.78 -0.89 16.61
CA MET A 351 19.68 -0.07 16.10
C MET A 351 18.79 0.40 17.25
N VAL A 352 18.56 1.72 17.29
CA VAL A 352 17.61 2.34 18.24
C VAL A 352 16.61 3.18 17.48
N ASN A 353 15.32 2.88 17.69
CA ASN A 353 14.21 3.66 17.17
C ASN A 353 13.34 4.21 18.28
N ASN A 354 13.12 5.51 18.26
CA ASN A 354 12.23 6.24 19.15
C ASN A 354 11.14 6.94 18.31
N VAL A 355 9.89 6.59 18.51
CA VAL A 355 8.78 7.10 17.70
C VAL A 355 7.70 7.68 18.60
N LYS A 356 7.40 8.97 18.43
CA LYS A 356 6.23 9.61 19.01
C LYS A 356 5.17 9.78 17.94
N VAL A 357 4.08 9.04 18.08
CA VAL A 357 2.92 9.19 17.18
C VAL A 357 2.00 10.23 17.76
N VAL A 358 1.59 11.21 16.94
CA VAL A 358 0.87 12.40 17.42
C VAL A 358 -0.42 12.67 16.66
N TYR A 359 -1.38 13.27 17.37
CA TYR A 359 -2.61 13.81 16.78
C TYR A 359 -2.40 15.23 16.27
N THR A 360 -2.96 15.52 15.10
CA THR A 360 -3.01 16.85 14.47
C THR A 360 -4.41 17.13 13.90
N ASN A 361 -4.79 18.41 13.74
CA ASN A 361 -6.10 18.80 13.18
C ASN A 361 -6.13 18.66 11.64
N THR A 362 -5.76 17.49 11.14
CA THR A 362 -5.67 17.16 9.72
C THR A 362 -6.43 15.87 9.42
N VAL A 363 -6.67 15.57 8.18
CA VAL A 363 -7.23 14.28 7.75
C VAL A 363 -6.43 13.13 8.35
N PRO A 364 -7.04 12.02 8.79
CA PRO A 364 -6.32 10.86 9.31
C PRO A 364 -5.29 10.30 8.33
N ILE A 365 -4.18 9.80 8.88
CA ILE A 365 -3.13 9.12 8.11
C ILE A 365 -3.32 7.61 8.19
N ASP A 366 -3.08 6.94 7.08
CA ASP A 366 -3.02 5.49 7.00
C ASP A 366 -2.09 5.03 5.87
N ALA A 367 -2.18 3.76 5.48
CA ALA A 367 -1.28 3.14 4.53
C ALA A 367 -1.31 3.83 3.15
N TYR A 368 -0.13 4.21 2.69
CA TYR A 368 0.17 4.58 1.33
C TYR A 368 1.32 3.71 0.84
N ARG A 369 1.31 3.28 -0.40
CA ARG A 369 2.21 2.33 -1.06
C ARG A 369 3.61 2.28 -0.44
N GLY A 370 3.98 1.13 0.12
CA GLY A 370 5.20 0.93 0.90
C GLY A 370 5.03 1.03 2.43
N ALA A 371 4.16 1.90 2.95
CA ALA A 371 3.69 1.97 4.34
C ALA A 371 4.80 1.72 5.40
N GLY A 372 5.66 2.70 5.62
CA GLY A 372 6.79 2.66 6.56
C GLY A 372 8.14 2.32 5.91
N ARG A 373 8.16 1.52 4.83
CA ARG A 373 9.41 1.15 4.16
C ARG A 373 10.00 2.28 3.32
N PRO A 374 9.22 3.07 2.54
CA PRO A 374 9.75 4.27 1.88
C PRO A 374 10.28 5.30 2.86
N GLU A 375 9.60 5.50 4.00
CA GLU A 375 10.01 6.40 5.06
C GLU A 375 11.34 5.96 5.67
N ALA A 376 11.49 4.66 5.99
CA ALA A 376 12.70 4.09 6.54
C ALA A 376 13.87 4.11 5.54
N SER A 377 13.61 3.76 4.28
CA SER A 377 14.61 3.81 3.20
C SER A 377 15.10 5.25 2.98
N TYR A 378 14.19 6.22 3.02
CA TYR A 378 14.56 7.64 2.92
C TYR A 378 15.52 8.04 4.05
N VAL A 379 15.25 7.61 5.28
CA VAL A 379 16.10 7.91 6.44
C VAL A 379 17.48 7.28 6.29
N ILE A 380 17.57 5.96 6.09
CA ILE A 380 18.87 5.27 6.09
C ILE A 380 19.72 5.66 4.87
N GLU A 381 19.15 5.77 3.68
CA GLU A 381 19.89 6.08 2.47
C GLU A 381 20.36 7.55 2.42
N ARG A 382 19.60 8.48 3.06
CA ARG A 382 20.05 9.86 3.30
C ARG A 382 21.19 9.92 4.31
N LEU A 383 21.14 9.11 5.39
CA LEU A 383 22.22 8.99 6.36
C LEU A 383 23.50 8.43 5.72
N VAL A 384 23.38 7.37 4.92
CA VAL A 384 24.53 6.75 4.23
C VAL A 384 25.17 7.72 3.24
N ASP A 385 24.36 8.49 2.48
CA ASP A 385 24.88 9.52 1.58
C ASP A 385 25.56 10.66 2.35
N GLN A 386 25.00 11.10 3.47
CA GLN A 386 25.64 12.10 4.34
C GLN A 386 26.94 11.56 4.94
N ALA A 387 26.96 10.32 5.40
CA ALA A 387 28.15 9.68 5.95
C ALA A 387 29.28 9.56 4.90
N ALA A 388 28.93 9.25 3.65
CA ALA A 388 29.91 9.23 2.56
C ALA A 388 30.61 10.60 2.41
N ARG A 389 29.85 11.69 2.46
CA ARG A 389 30.35 13.07 2.39
C ARG A 389 31.22 13.41 3.60
N ASP A 390 30.72 13.13 4.81
CA ASP A 390 31.43 13.43 6.08
C ASP A 390 32.76 12.71 6.17
N MET A 391 32.83 11.46 5.69
CA MET A 391 34.01 10.62 5.68
C MET A 391 34.89 10.80 4.42
N SER A 392 34.46 11.63 3.45
CA SER A 392 35.13 11.77 2.15
C SER A 392 35.30 10.44 1.40
N LEU A 393 34.29 9.55 1.49
CA LEU A 393 34.22 8.29 0.76
C LEU A 393 33.26 8.42 -0.44
N GLY A 394 33.47 7.57 -1.44
CA GLY A 394 32.53 7.47 -2.56
C GLY A 394 31.18 6.90 -2.11
N GLN A 395 30.07 7.41 -2.67
CA GLN A 395 28.73 6.94 -2.32
C GLN A 395 28.50 5.43 -2.58
N ILE A 396 29.20 4.84 -3.55
CA ILE A 396 29.20 3.39 -3.80
C ILE A 396 30.14 2.66 -2.84
N GLU A 397 31.30 3.25 -2.57
CA GLU A 397 32.31 2.66 -1.71
C GLU A 397 31.79 2.40 -0.29
N ILE A 398 31.18 3.41 0.35
CA ILE A 398 30.65 3.28 1.71
C ILE A 398 29.52 2.24 1.77
N ARG A 399 28.66 2.14 0.73
CA ARG A 399 27.61 1.14 0.65
C ARG A 399 28.17 -0.27 0.58
N LYS A 400 29.07 -0.54 -0.37
CA LYS A 400 29.72 -1.86 -0.53
C LYS A 400 30.51 -2.30 0.69
N LEU A 401 31.16 -1.35 1.36
CA LEU A 401 31.88 -1.61 2.60
C LEU A 401 30.99 -2.20 3.70
N ASN A 402 29.70 -1.84 3.68
CA ASN A 402 28.75 -2.16 4.75
C ASN A 402 27.62 -3.12 4.36
N TYR A 403 27.55 -3.61 3.10
CA TYR A 403 26.51 -4.56 2.72
C TYR A 403 26.57 -5.84 3.57
N VAL A 404 25.39 -6.34 3.93
CA VAL A 404 25.24 -7.73 4.37
C VAL A 404 25.69 -8.64 3.24
N GLN A 405 26.52 -9.61 3.55
CA GLN A 405 27.05 -10.56 2.57
C GLN A 405 26.22 -11.85 2.55
N PRO A 406 26.17 -12.60 1.43
CA PRO A 406 25.50 -13.91 1.39
C PRO A 406 26.00 -14.88 2.46
N SER A 407 27.26 -14.75 2.91
CA SER A 407 27.85 -15.54 4.00
C SER A 407 27.27 -15.22 5.38
N ASP A 408 26.62 -14.07 5.54
CA ASP A 408 26.07 -13.62 6.82
C ASP A 408 24.62 -14.14 7.01
N LEU A 409 24.02 -14.68 5.94
CA LEU A 409 22.65 -15.20 5.97
C LEU A 409 22.57 -16.46 6.84
N GLY A 410 21.42 -16.63 7.51
CA GLY A 410 21.16 -17.78 8.38
C GLY A 410 21.86 -17.74 9.73
N ASN A 411 22.53 -16.65 10.08
CA ASN A 411 23.03 -16.42 11.42
C ASN A 411 21.85 -16.01 12.34
N THR A 412 21.22 -16.99 12.96
CA THR A 412 20.05 -16.80 13.83
C THR A 412 20.36 -16.04 15.13
N GLU A 413 21.63 -15.80 15.44
CA GLU A 413 22.07 -15.03 16.61
C GLU A 413 22.04 -13.50 16.33
N ASP A 414 21.94 -13.10 15.05
CA ASP A 414 21.84 -11.69 14.67
C ASP A 414 20.41 -11.35 14.19
N PRO A 415 19.57 -10.76 15.07
CA PRO A 415 18.19 -10.41 14.72
C PRO A 415 18.05 -9.28 13.69
N VAL A 416 19.18 -8.67 13.29
CA VAL A 416 19.21 -7.53 12.36
C VAL A 416 19.25 -7.97 10.90
N ILE A 417 19.59 -9.24 10.61
CA ILE A 417 19.71 -9.78 9.23
C ILE A 417 18.58 -10.80 8.96
N PRO A 418 17.40 -10.36 8.56
CA PRO A 418 16.25 -11.24 8.38
C PRO A 418 16.14 -11.85 6.98
N PHE A 419 17.11 -11.56 6.07
CA PHE A 419 16.97 -11.92 4.64
C PHE A 419 17.12 -13.42 4.41
N ASP A 420 16.29 -13.97 3.54
CA ASP A 420 16.36 -15.35 3.07
C ASP A 420 17.40 -15.52 1.95
N SER A 421 17.57 -14.49 1.13
CA SER A 421 18.54 -14.46 0.03
C SER A 421 18.96 -13.02 -0.29
N CYS A 422 20.20 -12.83 -0.72
CA CYS A 422 20.71 -11.54 -1.19
C CYS A 422 21.94 -11.70 -2.09
N ASP A 423 22.14 -10.73 -2.98
CA ASP A 423 23.41 -10.46 -3.69
C ASP A 423 23.47 -8.96 -4.01
N PHE A 424 23.65 -8.16 -2.96
CA PHE A 424 23.63 -6.69 -3.07
C PHE A 424 24.77 -6.14 -3.91
N ASP A 425 25.96 -6.75 -3.85
CA ASP A 425 27.10 -6.37 -4.67
C ASP A 425 26.82 -6.56 -6.16
N LYS A 426 26.25 -7.69 -6.55
CA LYS A 426 25.93 -7.99 -7.94
C LYS A 426 24.87 -7.03 -8.48
N THR A 427 23.76 -6.85 -7.75
CA THR A 427 22.69 -5.92 -8.12
C THR A 427 23.23 -4.50 -8.31
N THR A 428 24.08 -4.02 -7.38
CA THR A 428 24.76 -2.73 -7.50
C THR A 428 25.61 -2.67 -8.77
N ASN A 429 26.45 -3.68 -9.04
CA ASN A 429 27.33 -3.69 -10.20
C ASN A 429 26.55 -3.67 -11.52
N MET A 430 25.43 -4.39 -11.61
CA MET A 430 24.53 -4.34 -12.76
C MET A 430 24.00 -2.92 -13.00
N THR A 431 23.49 -2.26 -11.96
CA THR A 431 22.97 -0.89 -12.08
C THR A 431 24.06 0.12 -12.46
N LEU A 432 25.26 0.00 -11.89
CA LEU A 432 26.41 0.86 -12.23
C LEU A 432 26.81 0.73 -13.70
N LEU A 433 26.83 -0.50 -14.22
CA LEU A 433 27.15 -0.76 -15.62
C LEU A 433 26.08 -0.15 -16.55
N ASN A 434 24.83 -0.40 -16.26
CA ASN A 434 23.69 0.02 -17.11
C ASN A 434 23.53 1.55 -17.13
N SER A 435 23.79 2.24 -16.00
CA SER A 435 23.74 3.70 -15.90
C SER A 435 25.00 4.40 -16.41
N SER A 436 26.02 3.66 -16.85
CA SER A 436 27.32 4.25 -17.21
C SER A 436 27.88 5.17 -16.10
N PHE A 437 27.76 4.73 -14.86
CA PHE A 437 28.10 5.51 -13.67
C PHE A 437 29.55 6.05 -13.70
N GLU A 438 30.50 5.27 -14.21
CA GLU A 438 31.90 5.65 -14.32
C GLU A 438 32.16 6.88 -15.21
N ASP A 439 31.28 7.15 -16.16
CA ASP A 439 31.38 8.29 -17.07
C ASP A 439 30.68 9.56 -16.54
N PHE A 440 30.14 9.53 -15.32
CA PHE A 440 29.36 10.64 -14.74
C PHE A 440 30.15 11.96 -14.67
N GLU A 441 31.42 11.96 -14.25
CA GLU A 441 32.23 13.17 -14.14
C GLU A 441 32.37 13.89 -15.50
N LYS A 442 32.44 13.16 -16.62
CA LYS A 442 32.48 13.75 -17.96
C LYS A 442 31.17 14.45 -18.30
N ARG A 443 30.03 13.82 -17.94
CA ARG A 443 28.69 14.40 -18.15
C ARG A 443 28.48 15.62 -17.27
N GLN A 444 28.90 15.57 -16.01
CA GLN A 444 28.82 16.69 -15.06
C GLN A 444 29.59 17.90 -15.55
N LYS A 445 30.82 17.69 -16.03
CA LYS A 445 31.63 18.77 -16.60
C LYS A 445 30.98 19.42 -17.82
N LYS A 446 30.38 18.62 -18.70
CA LYS A 446 29.64 19.15 -19.86
C LYS A 446 28.48 20.03 -19.43
N SER A 447 27.67 19.59 -18.47
CA SER A 447 26.53 20.35 -17.95
C SER A 447 27.00 21.67 -17.31
N LEU A 448 28.14 21.65 -16.61
CA LEU A 448 28.74 22.87 -16.03
C LEU A 448 29.15 23.88 -17.10
N ASP A 449 29.70 23.41 -18.22
CA ASP A 449 30.02 24.26 -19.38
C ASP A 449 28.77 24.92 -20.00
N GLU A 450 27.59 24.30 -19.80
CA GLU A 450 26.27 24.79 -20.23
C GLU A 450 25.52 25.59 -19.14
N ASN A 451 26.19 26.01 -18.06
CA ASN A 451 25.64 26.73 -16.90
C ASN A 451 24.59 25.94 -16.11
N LYS A 452 24.68 24.61 -16.14
CA LYS A 452 23.83 23.69 -15.36
C LYS A 452 24.63 22.94 -14.29
N LEU A 453 23.97 22.51 -13.23
CA LEU A 453 24.53 21.60 -12.23
C LEU A 453 23.99 20.20 -12.47
N ARG A 454 24.86 19.21 -12.60
CA ARG A 454 24.46 17.83 -12.80
C ARG A 454 24.81 17.00 -11.57
N GLY A 455 23.87 16.19 -11.12
CA GLY A 455 24.07 15.33 -9.99
C GLY A 455 23.57 13.90 -10.23
N ILE A 456 24.18 12.97 -9.52
CA ILE A 456 23.84 11.56 -9.54
C ILE A 456 23.60 11.06 -8.11
N GLY A 457 22.48 10.38 -7.90
CA GLY A 457 22.09 9.86 -6.60
C GLY A 457 21.85 8.36 -6.65
N VAL A 458 22.32 7.67 -5.62
CA VAL A 458 22.13 6.24 -5.44
C VAL A 458 21.23 6.00 -4.25
N SER A 459 20.32 5.04 -4.37
CA SER A 459 19.54 4.49 -3.26
C SER A 459 19.51 2.98 -3.37
N TYR A 460 19.87 2.27 -2.31
CA TYR A 460 19.66 0.84 -2.22
C TYR A 460 18.56 0.54 -1.22
N TYR A 461 17.47 -0.06 -1.66
CA TYR A 461 16.35 -0.37 -0.78
C TYR A 461 16.24 -1.86 -0.50
N VAL A 462 15.59 -2.16 0.61
CA VAL A 462 14.96 -3.44 0.89
C VAL A 462 13.54 -3.21 1.39
N GLU A 463 12.63 -4.06 0.98
CA GLU A 463 11.26 -4.08 1.48
C GLU A 463 11.01 -5.39 2.22
N ARG A 464 10.48 -5.33 3.43
CA ARG A 464 9.89 -6.49 4.09
C ARG A 464 8.43 -6.58 3.68
N THR A 465 8.08 -7.62 2.90
CA THR A 465 6.67 -7.87 2.54
C THR A 465 5.88 -8.37 3.77
N GLN A 466 4.56 -8.41 3.67
CA GLN A 466 3.76 -9.08 4.70
C GLN A 466 4.02 -10.60 4.61
N GLY A 467 4.52 -11.21 5.69
CA GLY A 467 4.94 -12.61 5.70
C GLY A 467 3.88 -13.57 6.22
N GLU A 468 3.24 -13.24 7.33
CA GLU A 468 2.32 -14.16 8.02
C GLU A 468 0.88 -14.02 7.53
N GLY A 469 0.21 -15.16 7.30
CA GLY A 469 -1.20 -15.21 6.94
C GLY A 469 -1.58 -16.47 6.20
N SER A 470 -2.87 -16.59 5.92
CA SER A 470 -3.46 -17.68 5.13
C SER A 470 -4.14 -17.14 3.87
N GLU A 471 -4.24 -17.99 2.87
CA GLU A 471 -4.96 -17.73 1.63
C GLU A 471 -5.73 -18.97 1.19
N ASP A 472 -7.02 -18.84 0.99
CA ASP A 472 -7.84 -19.91 0.46
C ASP A 472 -7.93 -19.84 -1.06
N SER A 473 -7.97 -21.00 -1.71
CA SER A 473 -8.26 -21.11 -3.14
C SER A 473 -9.15 -22.31 -3.42
N ARG A 474 -9.94 -22.23 -4.49
CA ARG A 474 -10.71 -23.34 -5.03
C ARG A 474 -10.60 -23.35 -6.54
N ILE A 475 -10.36 -24.52 -7.11
CA ILE A 475 -10.34 -24.74 -8.57
C ILE A 475 -11.42 -25.73 -8.92
N ILE A 476 -12.23 -25.39 -9.93
CA ILE A 476 -13.28 -26.26 -10.47
C ILE A 476 -12.97 -26.49 -11.94
N VAL A 477 -12.77 -27.74 -12.31
CA VAL A 477 -12.63 -28.18 -13.70
C VAL A 477 -13.96 -28.75 -14.15
N SER A 478 -14.54 -28.18 -15.19
CA SER A 478 -15.86 -28.53 -15.73
C SER A 478 -15.74 -29.37 -17.00
N SER A 479 -16.73 -30.19 -17.25
CA SER A 479 -16.78 -31.09 -18.45
C SER A 479 -16.91 -30.33 -19.78
N ASP A 480 -17.29 -29.05 -19.75
CA ASP A 480 -17.36 -28.16 -20.92
C ASP A 480 -16.01 -27.54 -21.32
N GLY A 481 -14.92 -27.95 -20.65
CA GLY A 481 -13.57 -27.47 -20.95
C GLY A 481 -13.18 -26.19 -20.21
N LYS A 482 -13.91 -25.77 -19.17
CA LYS A 482 -13.60 -24.57 -18.40
C LYS A 482 -12.95 -24.89 -17.04
N VAL A 483 -12.05 -24.00 -16.63
CA VAL A 483 -11.36 -24.03 -15.33
C VAL A 483 -11.67 -22.73 -14.60
N ASN A 484 -12.46 -22.82 -13.54
CA ASN A 484 -12.81 -21.70 -12.69
C ASN A 484 -11.93 -21.72 -11.45
N VAL A 485 -11.18 -20.64 -11.22
CA VAL A 485 -10.26 -20.46 -10.09
C VAL A 485 -10.78 -19.37 -9.18
N TYR A 486 -11.02 -19.70 -7.93
CA TYR A 486 -11.42 -18.77 -6.89
C TYR A 486 -10.23 -18.48 -5.99
N THR A 487 -9.99 -17.22 -5.67
CA THR A 487 -8.91 -16.77 -4.77
C THR A 487 -9.40 -15.68 -3.84
N GLY A 488 -8.98 -15.72 -2.57
CA GLY A 488 -9.33 -14.72 -1.56
C GLY A 488 -8.56 -13.40 -1.71
N THR A 489 -7.42 -13.44 -2.36
CA THR A 489 -6.67 -12.26 -2.81
C THR A 489 -7.32 -11.70 -4.08
N MET A 490 -7.18 -10.40 -4.34
CA MET A 490 -7.85 -9.73 -5.43
C MET A 490 -6.95 -8.76 -6.21
N ALA A 491 -7.34 -8.45 -7.44
CA ALA A 491 -6.70 -7.44 -8.26
C ALA A 491 -7.29 -6.04 -7.99
N THR A 492 -6.41 -5.02 -8.05
CA THR A 492 -6.77 -3.59 -8.02
C THR A 492 -6.08 -2.83 -9.16
N GLY A 493 -5.77 -3.53 -10.26
CA GLY A 493 -5.10 -3.01 -11.45
C GLY A 493 -3.70 -3.57 -11.72
N GLN A 494 -3.14 -4.41 -10.82
CA GLN A 494 -1.76 -4.91 -10.94
C GLN A 494 -1.58 -6.13 -11.85
N GLY A 495 -2.65 -6.62 -12.52
CA GLY A 495 -2.54 -7.67 -13.53
C GLY A 495 -2.59 -9.10 -12.97
N HIS A 496 -3.21 -9.31 -11.83
CA HIS A 496 -3.23 -10.63 -11.18
C HIS A 496 -4.04 -11.67 -11.95
N GLU A 497 -5.12 -11.31 -12.64
CA GLU A 497 -5.86 -12.27 -13.50
C GLU A 497 -4.91 -12.94 -14.50
N THR A 498 -4.04 -12.15 -15.12
CA THR A 498 -3.03 -12.64 -16.06
C THR A 498 -1.98 -13.51 -15.38
N ALA A 499 -1.37 -13.06 -14.29
CA ALA A 499 -0.29 -13.78 -13.61
C ALA A 499 -0.77 -15.12 -13.03
N TRP A 500 -1.95 -15.16 -12.40
CA TRP A 500 -2.53 -16.40 -11.88
C TRP A 500 -2.97 -17.36 -13.02
N THR A 501 -3.47 -16.82 -14.12
CA THR A 501 -3.76 -17.66 -15.32
C THR A 501 -2.47 -18.31 -15.83
N GLN A 502 -1.32 -17.61 -15.87
CA GLN A 502 -0.03 -18.21 -16.26
C GLN A 502 0.35 -19.39 -15.35
N ILE A 503 0.15 -19.26 -14.05
CA ILE A 503 0.43 -20.32 -13.07
C ILE A 503 -0.48 -21.54 -13.29
N VAL A 504 -1.78 -21.32 -13.49
CA VAL A 504 -2.75 -22.40 -13.75
C VAL A 504 -2.45 -23.11 -15.09
N VAL A 505 -2.15 -22.35 -16.13
CA VAL A 505 -1.79 -22.89 -17.45
C VAL A 505 -0.53 -23.75 -17.38
N GLU A 506 0.49 -23.31 -16.66
CA GLU A 506 1.73 -24.07 -16.47
C GLU A 506 1.48 -25.35 -15.68
N LYS A 507 0.67 -25.28 -14.60
CA LYS A 507 0.39 -26.41 -13.73
C LYS A 507 -0.54 -27.46 -14.32
N LEU A 508 -1.62 -27.01 -14.98
CA LEU A 508 -2.67 -27.88 -15.51
C LEU A 508 -2.57 -28.14 -17.02
N GLY A 509 -1.71 -27.42 -17.77
CA GLY A 509 -1.57 -27.60 -19.23
C GLY A 509 -2.80 -27.24 -20.05
N VAL A 510 -3.70 -26.43 -19.50
CA VAL A 510 -4.93 -25.97 -20.17
C VAL A 510 -4.69 -24.71 -20.99
N ASN A 511 -5.62 -24.34 -21.91
CA ASN A 511 -5.47 -23.09 -22.65
C ASN A 511 -5.86 -21.89 -21.78
N PRO A 512 -5.19 -20.73 -21.92
CA PRO A 512 -5.51 -19.54 -21.12
C PRO A 512 -6.95 -19.02 -21.29
N GLU A 513 -7.56 -19.17 -22.46
CA GLU A 513 -8.95 -18.81 -22.73
C GLU A 513 -9.98 -19.71 -22.04
N ASP A 514 -9.55 -20.84 -21.50
CA ASP A 514 -10.40 -21.74 -20.73
C ASP A 514 -10.34 -21.48 -19.23
N VAL A 515 -9.43 -20.63 -18.77
CA VAL A 515 -9.27 -20.24 -17.36
C VAL A 515 -10.06 -18.97 -17.05
N SER A 516 -10.82 -19.00 -15.98
CA SER A 516 -11.50 -17.82 -15.42
C SER A 516 -11.11 -17.64 -13.96
N ILE A 517 -10.60 -16.46 -13.63
CA ILE A 517 -10.22 -16.10 -12.26
C ILE A 517 -11.37 -15.34 -11.58
N HIS A 518 -11.79 -15.79 -10.42
CA HIS A 518 -12.86 -15.23 -9.59
C HIS A 518 -12.28 -14.74 -8.26
N PHE A 519 -12.61 -13.50 -7.88
CA PHE A 519 -12.22 -12.89 -6.61
C PHE A 519 -13.22 -11.79 -6.20
N GLY A 520 -13.08 -11.32 -4.98
CA GLY A 520 -13.76 -10.11 -4.53
C GLY A 520 -15.14 -10.36 -3.92
N ASP A 521 -15.62 -11.58 -3.78
CA ASP A 521 -16.83 -11.92 -3.04
C ASP A 521 -16.48 -12.70 -1.76
N SER A 522 -16.88 -12.16 -0.61
CA SER A 522 -16.58 -12.77 0.69
C SER A 522 -17.38 -14.06 0.98
N GLU A 523 -18.31 -14.46 0.11
CA GLU A 523 -19.03 -15.72 0.21
C GLU A 523 -18.45 -16.84 -0.69
N ASP A 524 -17.57 -16.51 -1.64
CA ASP A 524 -16.98 -17.51 -2.56
C ASP A 524 -15.99 -18.45 -1.85
N LEU A 525 -15.29 -17.95 -0.83
CA LEU A 525 -14.29 -18.69 -0.05
C LEU A 525 -14.45 -18.42 1.46
N PRO A 526 -14.01 -19.34 2.32
CA PRO A 526 -14.08 -19.14 3.77
C PRO A 526 -13.24 -17.96 4.27
N SER A 527 -12.04 -17.76 3.68
CA SER A 527 -11.12 -16.68 4.03
C SER A 527 -10.37 -16.13 2.82
N GLY A 528 -9.69 -14.99 3.01
CA GLY A 528 -8.85 -14.41 1.98
C GLY A 528 -8.03 -13.26 2.52
N GLY A 529 -6.73 -13.27 2.19
CA GLY A 529 -5.74 -12.30 2.69
C GLY A 529 -5.85 -10.91 2.07
N GLY A 530 -6.59 -10.76 0.97
CA GLY A 530 -6.67 -9.50 0.22
C GLY A 530 -5.34 -9.09 -0.41
N THR A 531 -5.28 -7.85 -0.95
CA THR A 531 -4.10 -7.32 -1.61
C THR A 531 -3.50 -6.16 -0.82
N GLY A 532 -2.23 -6.27 -0.43
CA GLY A 532 -1.48 -5.29 0.36
C GLY A 532 -0.19 -5.89 0.89
N GLY A 533 0.81 -5.05 1.24
CA GLY A 533 2.09 -5.52 1.76
C GLY A 533 2.87 -6.41 0.79
N SER A 534 2.70 -6.20 -0.51
CA SER A 534 3.41 -6.87 -1.61
C SER A 534 3.32 -8.40 -1.63
N LYS A 535 2.32 -9.00 -0.97
CA LYS A 535 2.20 -10.47 -0.80
C LYS A 535 1.33 -11.19 -1.83
N SER A 536 0.47 -10.46 -2.55
CA SER A 536 -0.64 -11.05 -3.32
C SER A 536 -0.24 -12.15 -4.28
N LEU A 537 0.91 -12.00 -4.97
CA LEU A 537 1.36 -12.98 -5.94
C LEU A 537 1.65 -14.33 -5.27
N TYR A 538 2.58 -14.37 -4.32
CA TYR A 538 3.07 -15.64 -3.79
C TYR A 538 2.09 -16.33 -2.83
N PHE A 539 1.22 -15.57 -2.14
CA PHE A 539 0.13 -16.15 -1.33
C PHE A 539 -0.90 -16.86 -2.21
N ALA A 540 -1.50 -16.13 -3.17
CA ALA A 540 -2.50 -16.72 -4.04
C ALA A 540 -1.93 -17.83 -4.93
N ALA A 541 -0.68 -17.68 -5.40
CA ALA A 541 -0.03 -18.72 -6.19
C ALA A 541 0.25 -19.99 -5.38
N GLY A 542 0.62 -19.87 -4.10
CA GLY A 542 0.75 -21.01 -3.19
C GLY A 542 -0.58 -21.76 -3.07
N ALA A 543 -1.66 -21.02 -2.77
CA ALA A 543 -3.00 -21.57 -2.65
C ALA A 543 -3.51 -22.20 -3.97
N ILE A 544 -3.31 -21.53 -5.10
CA ILE A 544 -3.68 -22.04 -6.44
C ILE A 544 -2.90 -23.32 -6.76
N ASN A 545 -1.60 -23.37 -6.44
CA ASN A 545 -0.79 -24.55 -6.68
C ASN A 545 -1.27 -25.75 -5.88
N GLU A 546 -1.54 -25.58 -4.58
CA GLU A 546 -2.08 -26.65 -3.73
C GLU A 546 -3.48 -27.10 -4.16
N ALA A 547 -4.38 -26.16 -4.51
CA ALA A 547 -5.71 -26.50 -5.03
C ALA A 547 -5.60 -27.24 -6.36
N SER A 548 -4.63 -26.92 -7.21
CA SER A 548 -4.34 -27.67 -8.44
C SER A 548 -3.87 -29.09 -8.13
N ASP A 549 -3.00 -29.26 -7.15
CA ASP A 549 -2.53 -30.59 -6.71
C ASP A 549 -3.69 -31.45 -6.18
N ASP A 550 -4.66 -30.87 -5.48
CA ASP A 550 -5.87 -31.56 -5.02
C ASP A 550 -6.77 -31.97 -6.19
N VAL A 551 -6.93 -31.12 -7.22
CA VAL A 551 -7.60 -31.48 -8.49
C VAL A 551 -6.90 -32.66 -9.15
N LEU A 552 -5.57 -32.59 -9.30
CA LEU A 552 -4.80 -33.66 -9.94
C LEU A 552 -4.85 -34.97 -9.17
N LYS A 553 -4.78 -34.92 -7.84
CA LYS A 553 -4.91 -36.10 -6.98
C LYS A 553 -6.25 -36.79 -7.16
N LYS A 554 -7.36 -36.06 -7.13
CA LYS A 554 -8.71 -36.59 -7.37
C LYS A 554 -8.85 -37.09 -8.81
N GLY A 555 -8.23 -36.39 -9.76
CA GLY A 555 -8.18 -36.80 -11.17
C GLY A 555 -7.46 -38.11 -11.38
N ILE A 556 -6.34 -38.36 -10.69
CA ILE A 556 -5.60 -39.64 -10.72
C ILE A 556 -6.48 -40.79 -10.22
N GLU A 557 -7.26 -40.61 -9.15
CA GLU A 557 -8.17 -41.65 -8.62
C GLU A 557 -9.23 -42.03 -9.66
N ILE A 558 -9.81 -41.06 -10.35
CA ILE A 558 -10.81 -41.30 -11.40
C ILE A 558 -10.17 -41.94 -12.63
N ALA A 559 -9.02 -41.42 -13.08
CA ALA A 559 -8.29 -41.92 -14.22
C ALA A 559 -7.81 -43.35 -14.01
N ALA A 560 -7.33 -43.73 -12.83
CA ALA A 560 -6.91 -45.07 -12.49
C ALA A 560 -8.07 -46.07 -12.62
N ALA A 561 -9.25 -45.72 -12.11
CA ALA A 561 -10.44 -46.54 -12.24
C ALA A 561 -10.89 -46.69 -13.71
N GLU A 562 -10.91 -45.63 -14.50
CA GLU A 562 -11.34 -45.63 -15.90
C GLU A 562 -10.33 -46.36 -16.81
N LEU A 563 -9.04 -46.19 -16.52
CA LEU A 563 -7.97 -46.84 -17.30
C LEU A 563 -7.61 -48.24 -16.78
N GLU A 564 -8.31 -48.78 -15.79
CA GLU A 564 -8.02 -50.09 -15.17
C GLU A 564 -6.53 -50.22 -14.79
N ALA A 565 -6.00 -49.24 -14.07
CA ALA A 565 -4.61 -49.17 -13.63
C ALA A 565 -4.54 -48.89 -12.08
N SER A 566 -3.39 -49.10 -11.46
CA SER A 566 -3.17 -48.68 -10.08
C SER A 566 -2.85 -47.22 -9.97
N LEU A 567 -3.08 -46.61 -8.82
CA LEU A 567 -2.87 -45.14 -8.61
C LEU A 567 -1.43 -44.72 -8.90
N ASP A 568 -0.47 -45.54 -8.54
CA ASP A 568 0.97 -45.30 -8.72
C ASP A 568 1.46 -45.52 -10.14
N GLU A 569 0.63 -46.09 -11.03
CA GLU A 569 0.91 -46.20 -12.48
C GLU A 569 0.39 -44.99 -13.24
N ILE A 570 -0.43 -44.09 -12.67
CA ILE A 570 -0.96 -42.93 -13.33
C ILE A 570 -0.02 -41.73 -13.09
N GLU A 571 0.43 -41.13 -14.19
CA GLU A 571 1.13 -39.84 -14.19
C GLU A 571 0.30 -38.78 -14.91
N TYR A 572 0.45 -37.52 -14.48
CA TYR A 572 -0.13 -36.38 -15.18
C TYR A 572 0.94 -35.70 -16.04
N SER A 573 0.62 -35.44 -17.30
CA SER A 573 1.53 -34.79 -18.24
C SER A 573 0.84 -33.62 -18.93
N THR A 574 1.58 -32.54 -19.13
CA THR A 574 1.15 -31.35 -19.88
C THR A 574 1.84 -31.21 -21.24
N GLU A 575 2.77 -32.12 -21.60
CA GLU A 575 3.58 -32.02 -22.82
C GLU A 575 2.75 -32.11 -24.13
N SER A 576 1.74 -32.98 -24.12
CA SER A 576 0.84 -33.20 -25.27
C SER A 576 -0.60 -32.80 -24.98
N GLY A 577 -0.81 -31.97 -23.96
CA GLY A 577 -2.10 -31.57 -23.41
C GLY A 577 -2.30 -32.09 -21.98
N PRO A 578 -3.40 -31.73 -21.33
CA PRO A 578 -3.68 -32.07 -19.91
C PRO A 578 -4.12 -33.53 -19.78
N LEU A 579 -3.18 -34.48 -19.76
CA LEU A 579 -3.43 -35.92 -19.82
C LEU A 579 -3.03 -36.66 -18.56
N PHE A 580 -3.91 -37.51 -18.06
CA PHE A 580 -3.59 -38.63 -17.16
C PHE A 580 -3.22 -39.85 -17.98
N GLN A 581 -2.02 -40.42 -17.79
CA GLN A 581 -1.47 -41.49 -18.62
C GLN A 581 -0.98 -42.62 -17.71
N VAL A 582 -1.22 -43.88 -18.19
CA VAL A 582 -0.61 -45.05 -17.56
C VAL A 582 0.85 -45.15 -18.01
N GLN A 583 1.78 -45.09 -17.05
CA GLN A 583 3.22 -45.10 -17.29
C GLN A 583 3.67 -46.20 -18.26
N GLY A 584 4.50 -45.84 -19.21
CA GLY A 584 5.05 -46.77 -20.18
C GLY A 584 4.05 -47.32 -21.21
N THR A 585 2.83 -46.77 -21.30
CA THR A 585 1.79 -47.17 -22.27
C THR A 585 1.25 -45.97 -23.03
N ASN A 586 0.37 -46.23 -24.01
CA ASN A 586 -0.39 -45.21 -24.75
C ASN A 586 -1.83 -45.03 -24.21
N ARG A 587 -2.16 -45.66 -23.08
CA ARG A 587 -3.48 -45.48 -22.44
C ARG A 587 -3.48 -44.15 -21.66
N ASN A 588 -4.39 -43.27 -22.02
CA ASN A 588 -4.53 -41.97 -21.39
C ASN A 588 -5.98 -41.48 -21.41
N ILE A 589 -6.28 -40.50 -20.59
CA ILE A 589 -7.55 -39.78 -20.57
C ILE A 589 -7.25 -38.31 -20.27
N ASP A 590 -7.91 -37.40 -20.95
CA ASP A 590 -7.73 -35.98 -20.73
C ASP A 590 -8.46 -35.45 -19.49
N LEU A 591 -7.99 -34.32 -18.92
CA LEU A 591 -8.51 -33.71 -17.72
C LEU A 591 -10.02 -33.42 -17.79
N PHE A 592 -10.53 -32.95 -18.91
CA PHE A 592 -11.95 -32.62 -19.06
C PHE A 592 -12.84 -33.86 -19.21
N SER A 593 -12.31 -34.94 -19.77
CA SER A 593 -12.98 -36.25 -19.74
C SER A 593 -13.06 -36.81 -18.34
N VAL A 594 -12.02 -36.66 -17.52
CA VAL A 594 -12.04 -37.00 -16.09
C VAL A 594 -13.07 -36.16 -15.34
N ALA A 595 -13.12 -34.84 -15.59
CA ALA A 595 -14.14 -33.95 -15.01
C ALA A 595 -15.57 -34.41 -15.37
N LYS A 596 -15.80 -34.85 -16.62
CA LYS A 596 -17.08 -35.40 -17.04
C LYS A 596 -17.47 -36.68 -16.31
N ILE A 597 -16.51 -37.54 -16.01
CA ILE A 597 -16.75 -38.76 -15.22
C ILE A 597 -17.13 -38.37 -13.81
N ALA A 598 -16.41 -37.42 -13.18
CA ALA A 598 -16.71 -36.91 -11.84
C ALA A 598 -18.14 -36.36 -11.76
N GLU A 599 -18.58 -35.55 -12.73
CA GLU A 599 -19.93 -34.99 -12.80
C GLU A 599 -21.01 -36.10 -12.94
N ASN A 600 -20.73 -37.18 -13.66
CA ASN A 600 -21.69 -38.28 -13.87
C ASN A 600 -21.77 -39.27 -12.69
N GLN A 601 -20.69 -39.43 -11.92
CA GLN A 601 -20.64 -40.40 -10.79
C GLN A 601 -21.42 -39.96 -9.58
N SER A 602 -21.65 -38.66 -9.42
CA SER A 602 -22.50 -38.15 -8.34
C SER A 602 -23.26 -36.90 -8.81
N ASN A 603 -24.55 -36.79 -8.49
CA ASN A 603 -25.38 -35.63 -8.80
C ASN A 603 -24.86 -34.30 -8.21
N THR A 604 -23.69 -34.25 -7.55
CA THR A 604 -23.16 -33.10 -6.82
C THR A 604 -21.64 -32.98 -6.83
N GLN A 605 -20.87 -33.91 -7.37
CA GLN A 605 -19.40 -33.89 -7.28
C GLN A 605 -18.80 -33.42 -8.61
N MET A 606 -18.31 -32.17 -8.63
CA MET A 606 -17.45 -31.66 -9.69
C MET A 606 -16.01 -32.12 -9.44
N LEU A 607 -15.16 -32.11 -10.46
CA LEU A 607 -13.72 -32.25 -10.28
C LEU A 607 -13.20 -30.92 -9.72
N ASP A 608 -13.17 -30.80 -8.40
CA ASP A 608 -12.70 -29.60 -7.73
C ASP A 608 -11.53 -29.90 -6.77
N GLY A 609 -10.68 -28.90 -6.57
CA GLY A 609 -9.63 -28.90 -5.57
C GLY A 609 -9.74 -27.67 -4.70
N THR A 610 -9.39 -27.81 -3.43
CA THR A 610 -9.40 -26.73 -2.45
C THR A 610 -8.08 -26.66 -1.71
N SER A 611 -7.71 -25.47 -1.26
CA SER A 611 -6.52 -25.22 -0.46
C SER A 611 -6.81 -24.16 0.59
N SER A 612 -6.10 -24.29 1.73
CA SER A 612 -5.94 -23.24 2.72
C SER A 612 -4.43 -23.12 3.00
N TYR A 613 -3.77 -22.34 2.16
CA TYR A 613 -2.32 -22.18 2.18
C TYR A 613 -1.90 -21.26 3.31
N GLU A 614 -1.05 -21.76 4.22
CA GLU A 614 -0.43 -20.96 5.28
C GLU A 614 0.99 -20.57 4.90
N HIS A 615 1.29 -19.29 5.05
CA HIS A 615 2.63 -18.74 4.86
C HIS A 615 3.09 -18.02 6.12
N LYS A 616 4.38 -18.10 6.47
CA LYS A 616 4.90 -17.59 7.75
C LYS A 616 6.02 -16.59 7.61
N ASP A 617 6.74 -16.64 6.50
CA ASP A 617 7.96 -15.87 6.32
C ASP A 617 7.76 -14.72 5.32
N PRO A 618 8.21 -13.49 5.63
CA PRO A 618 8.21 -12.42 4.64
C PRO A 618 9.19 -12.71 3.51
N THR A 619 8.98 -12.11 2.36
CA THR A 619 9.99 -12.01 1.32
C THR A 619 10.66 -10.64 1.40
N TYR A 620 11.89 -10.54 0.89
CA TYR A 620 12.70 -9.32 0.94
C TYR A 620 13.11 -8.86 -0.46
N PRO A 621 12.16 -8.31 -1.26
CA PRO A 621 12.55 -7.65 -2.50
C PRO A 621 13.49 -6.49 -2.19
N ASN A 622 14.48 -6.29 -3.06
CA ASN A 622 15.50 -5.27 -2.88
C ASN A 622 16.02 -4.79 -4.23
N GLY A 623 16.74 -3.68 -4.26
CA GLY A 623 17.28 -3.19 -5.52
C GLY A 623 18.11 -1.93 -5.37
N CYS A 624 18.91 -1.66 -6.37
CA CYS A 624 19.72 -0.47 -6.52
C CYS A 624 19.10 0.46 -7.57
N HIS A 625 18.78 1.67 -7.18
CA HIS A 625 18.26 2.71 -8.06
C HIS A 625 19.25 3.87 -8.19
N ILE A 626 19.46 4.33 -9.40
CA ILE A 626 20.32 5.47 -9.73
C ILE A 626 19.50 6.50 -10.50
N CYS A 627 19.46 7.72 -9.97
CA CYS A 627 18.83 8.87 -10.61
C CYS A 627 19.89 9.88 -11.02
N GLU A 628 19.81 10.42 -12.23
CA GLU A 628 20.67 11.49 -12.70
C GLU A 628 19.83 12.73 -13.05
N VAL A 629 20.20 13.88 -12.50
CA VAL A 629 19.46 15.14 -12.65
C VAL A 629 20.32 16.26 -13.20
N GLU A 630 19.69 17.20 -13.90
CA GLU A 630 20.26 18.51 -14.19
C GLU A 630 19.46 19.63 -13.53
N VAL A 631 20.15 20.58 -12.94
CA VAL A 631 19.60 21.79 -12.33
C VAL A 631 20.02 23.02 -13.13
N ASP A 632 19.06 23.78 -13.59
CA ASP A 632 19.29 25.08 -14.22
C ASP A 632 19.56 26.12 -13.12
N LYS A 633 20.74 26.75 -13.14
CA LYS A 633 21.16 27.72 -12.10
C LYS A 633 20.35 28.99 -12.07
N ASP A 634 19.80 29.40 -13.21
CA ASP A 634 19.11 30.68 -13.33
C ASP A 634 17.66 30.58 -12.81
N THR A 635 17.04 29.39 -12.93
CA THR A 635 15.62 29.15 -12.59
C THR A 635 15.41 28.21 -11.43
N GLY A 636 16.42 27.41 -11.07
CA GLY A 636 16.30 26.32 -10.11
C GLY A 636 15.53 25.11 -10.65
N ASN A 637 15.16 25.11 -11.94
CA ASN A 637 14.43 23.98 -12.53
C ASN A 637 15.27 22.72 -12.53
N ILE A 638 14.62 21.58 -12.20
CA ILE A 638 15.25 20.28 -12.10
C ILE A 638 14.67 19.38 -13.18
N GLU A 639 15.53 18.77 -13.96
CA GLU A 639 15.18 17.78 -14.98
C GLU A 639 15.79 16.42 -14.61
N ILE A 640 14.99 15.36 -14.62
CA ILE A 640 15.50 14.00 -14.49
C ILE A 640 16.01 13.59 -15.87
N ILE A 641 17.31 13.40 -15.98
CA ILE A 641 17.98 13.11 -17.26
C ILE A 641 17.97 11.60 -17.54
N ASP A 642 18.15 10.81 -16.50
CA ASP A 642 18.21 9.35 -16.62
C ASP A 642 17.81 8.69 -15.31
N TYR A 643 17.23 7.48 -15.40
CA TYR A 643 16.85 6.69 -14.24
C TYR A 643 17.06 5.21 -14.52
N HIS A 644 17.90 4.57 -13.70
CA HIS A 644 18.17 3.15 -13.78
C HIS A 644 17.77 2.45 -12.47
N ALA A 645 17.17 1.28 -12.60
CA ALA A 645 16.86 0.40 -11.49
C ALA A 645 17.25 -1.05 -11.84
N THR A 646 17.89 -1.72 -10.92
CA THR A 646 18.05 -3.17 -10.97
C THR A 646 17.47 -3.74 -9.69
N ASP A 647 16.43 -4.55 -9.83
CA ASP A 647 15.65 -5.11 -8.73
C ASP A 647 15.80 -6.62 -8.65
N ASP A 648 15.80 -7.15 -7.42
CA ASP A 648 15.72 -8.56 -7.10
C ASP A 648 14.30 -8.88 -6.58
N PHE A 649 13.52 -9.54 -7.43
CA PHE A 649 12.20 -10.08 -7.09
C PHE A 649 12.20 -11.61 -7.08
N GLY A 650 13.37 -12.23 -6.97
CA GLY A 650 13.53 -13.67 -7.16
C GLY A 650 13.05 -14.08 -8.56
N LYS A 651 12.32 -15.16 -8.67
CA LYS A 651 11.78 -15.64 -9.96
C LYS A 651 10.69 -14.73 -10.50
N ILE A 652 10.86 -14.25 -11.74
CA ILE A 652 9.89 -13.37 -12.41
C ILE A 652 8.79 -14.21 -13.10
N ILE A 653 7.54 -13.99 -12.69
CA ILE A 653 6.38 -14.69 -13.28
C ILE A 653 5.95 -14.06 -14.60
N ASN A 654 5.91 -12.72 -14.65
CA ASN A 654 5.62 -11.98 -15.86
C ASN A 654 6.43 -10.66 -15.88
N PRO A 655 7.51 -10.58 -16.68
CA PRO A 655 8.40 -9.41 -16.67
C PRO A 655 7.70 -8.12 -17.08
N LEU A 656 6.69 -8.17 -17.98
CA LEU A 656 5.92 -6.99 -18.37
C LEU A 656 5.11 -6.41 -17.21
N LEU A 657 4.46 -7.27 -16.43
CA LEU A 657 3.67 -6.84 -15.27
C LEU A 657 4.57 -6.30 -14.15
N VAL A 658 5.70 -6.97 -13.88
CA VAL A 658 6.67 -6.54 -12.86
C VAL A 658 7.24 -5.17 -13.24
N ALA A 659 7.71 -4.98 -14.47
CA ALA A 659 8.19 -3.68 -14.94
C ALA A 659 7.12 -2.59 -14.78
N GLY A 660 5.85 -2.88 -15.12
CA GLY A 660 4.74 -1.95 -14.92
C GLY A 660 4.51 -1.57 -13.46
N GLN A 661 4.71 -2.51 -12.51
CA GLN A 661 4.63 -2.21 -11.07
C GLN A 661 5.79 -1.34 -10.61
N VAL A 662 7.01 -1.60 -11.07
CA VAL A 662 8.21 -0.80 -10.75
C VAL A 662 8.05 0.62 -11.28
N HIS A 663 7.69 0.79 -12.57
CA HIS A 663 7.45 2.12 -13.17
C HIS A 663 6.42 2.93 -12.34
N GLY A 664 5.26 2.33 -12.05
CA GLY A 664 4.22 2.99 -11.28
C GLY A 664 4.64 3.31 -9.84
N GLY A 665 5.50 2.49 -9.23
CA GLY A 665 6.09 2.75 -7.92
C GLY A 665 7.09 3.90 -7.95
N ILE A 666 7.99 3.92 -8.94
CA ILE A 666 8.98 4.99 -9.14
C ILE A 666 8.28 6.34 -9.29
N VAL A 667 7.26 6.43 -10.15
CA VAL A 667 6.53 7.69 -10.38
C VAL A 667 5.87 8.20 -9.09
N GLN A 668 5.30 7.33 -8.26
CA GLN A 668 4.70 7.75 -6.99
C GLN A 668 5.75 8.26 -5.99
N GLY A 669 6.91 7.60 -5.88
CA GLY A 669 7.98 8.08 -5.00
C GLY A 669 8.63 9.37 -5.51
N LEU A 670 8.84 9.51 -6.82
CA LEU A 670 9.31 10.75 -7.44
C LEU A 670 8.28 11.89 -7.28
N GLY A 671 6.98 11.62 -7.45
CA GLY A 671 5.91 12.58 -7.22
C GLY A 671 5.98 13.20 -5.82
N GLN A 672 6.14 12.37 -4.80
CA GLN A 672 6.35 12.83 -3.41
C GLN A 672 7.60 13.72 -3.29
N ALA A 673 8.71 13.32 -3.91
CA ALA A 673 9.98 14.05 -3.81
C ALA A 673 9.98 15.38 -4.58
N MET A 674 9.25 15.46 -5.70
CA MET A 674 9.28 16.58 -6.64
C MET A 674 8.21 17.63 -6.38
N CYS A 675 6.95 17.21 -6.13
CA CYS A 675 5.80 18.12 -6.27
C CYS A 675 4.62 17.86 -5.34
N GLU A 676 4.33 16.61 -4.95
CA GLU A 676 3.15 16.29 -4.17
C GLU A 676 3.30 16.75 -2.71
N LEU A 677 2.33 17.50 -2.21
CA LEU A 677 2.28 17.97 -0.82
C LEU A 677 0.85 18.36 -0.46
N ALA A 678 0.29 17.77 0.60
CA ALA A 678 -0.93 18.27 1.22
C ALA A 678 -0.59 19.47 2.14
N ILE A 679 -1.04 20.66 1.77
CA ILE A 679 -0.71 21.91 2.44
C ILE A 679 -1.87 22.32 3.35
N TYR A 680 -1.60 22.37 4.65
CA TYR A 680 -2.53 22.90 5.65
C TYR A 680 -2.07 24.29 6.11
N GLU A 681 -3.01 25.21 6.18
CA GLU A 681 -2.77 26.55 6.72
C GLU A 681 -2.61 26.45 8.24
N GLU A 682 -1.57 27.04 8.81
CA GLU A 682 -1.18 26.81 10.21
C GLU A 682 -2.19 27.38 11.22
N GLU A 683 -2.79 28.54 10.95
CA GLU A 683 -3.69 29.21 11.90
C GLU A 683 -5.09 28.58 11.91
N THR A 684 -5.60 28.19 10.75
CA THR A 684 -6.98 27.70 10.60
C THR A 684 -7.06 26.20 10.38
N GLY A 685 -5.96 25.52 10.03
CA GLY A 685 -5.95 24.11 9.65
C GLY A 685 -6.71 23.79 8.37
N GLN A 686 -6.94 24.79 7.50
CA GLN A 686 -7.59 24.60 6.20
C GLN A 686 -6.65 23.88 5.24
N LEU A 687 -7.16 22.90 4.48
CA LEU A 687 -6.45 22.29 3.37
C LEU A 687 -6.44 23.26 2.18
N LEU A 688 -5.28 23.80 1.83
CA LEU A 688 -5.14 24.85 0.80
C LEU A 688 -5.16 24.32 -0.63
N ASN A 689 -4.86 23.03 -0.83
CA ASN A 689 -4.77 22.40 -2.14
C ASN A 689 -5.61 21.11 -2.22
N GLY A 690 -6.92 21.29 -2.10
CA GLY A 690 -7.92 20.20 -2.04
C GLY A 690 -8.48 19.78 -3.40
N SER A 691 -7.74 19.96 -4.50
CA SER A 691 -8.16 19.54 -5.85
C SER A 691 -6.97 19.32 -6.77
N TYR A 692 -7.16 18.65 -7.92
CA TYR A 692 -6.11 18.53 -8.95
C TYR A 692 -5.73 19.85 -9.63
N MET A 693 -6.42 20.96 -9.35
CA MET A 693 -6.01 22.29 -9.79
C MET A 693 -4.85 22.83 -8.95
N ASP A 694 -4.81 22.45 -7.68
CA ASP A 694 -3.90 23.01 -6.67
C ASP A 694 -2.89 21.97 -6.18
N TYR A 695 -3.26 20.71 -6.11
CA TYR A 695 -2.40 19.59 -5.74
C TYR A 695 -1.67 19.09 -6.99
N GLN A 696 -0.38 19.33 -7.05
CA GLN A 696 0.43 18.97 -8.21
C GLN A 696 0.68 17.46 -8.24
N MET A 697 0.15 16.81 -9.27
CA MET A 697 0.46 15.41 -9.60
C MET A 697 1.56 15.36 -10.66
N PRO A 698 2.48 14.38 -10.61
CA PRO A 698 3.47 14.19 -11.67
C PRO A 698 2.79 13.78 -12.98
N ARG A 699 3.39 14.19 -14.10
CA ARG A 699 2.91 13.91 -15.46
C ARG A 699 3.93 13.10 -16.23
N ALA A 700 3.48 12.44 -17.29
CA ALA A 700 4.35 11.57 -18.09
C ALA A 700 5.54 12.31 -18.73
N ASP A 701 5.40 13.60 -19.01
CA ASP A 701 6.45 14.46 -19.58
C ASP A 701 7.45 15.00 -18.54
N ASP A 702 7.22 14.73 -17.25
CA ASP A 702 8.18 15.06 -16.18
C ASP A 702 9.32 14.02 -16.06
N PHE A 703 9.25 12.90 -16.79
CA PHE A 703 10.15 11.76 -16.63
C PHE A 703 10.78 11.31 -17.94
N PRO A 704 12.05 10.84 -17.91
CA PRO A 704 12.62 10.06 -19.00
C PRO A 704 12.01 8.65 -19.04
N ASP A 705 12.34 7.87 -20.06
CA ASP A 705 12.12 6.44 -20.04
C ASP A 705 12.94 5.81 -18.91
N PHE A 706 12.31 4.98 -18.07
CA PHE A 706 13.01 4.28 -17.00
C PHE A 706 13.67 3.00 -17.53
N ASN A 707 14.96 2.83 -17.21
CA ASN A 707 15.73 1.64 -17.52
C ASN A 707 15.64 0.65 -16.37
N ILE A 708 14.84 -0.42 -16.52
CA ILE A 708 14.57 -1.40 -15.47
C ILE A 708 15.16 -2.75 -15.84
N ASP A 709 15.99 -3.30 -14.96
CA ASP A 709 16.58 -4.63 -15.06
C ASP A 709 16.23 -5.47 -13.82
N PHE A 710 16.37 -6.79 -13.94
CA PHE A 710 16.10 -7.73 -12.85
C PHE A 710 17.31 -8.62 -12.59
N ASN A 711 17.65 -8.80 -11.30
CA ASN A 711 18.59 -9.81 -10.85
C ASN A 711 17.79 -11.01 -10.31
N GLU A 712 17.75 -12.10 -11.08
CA GLU A 712 17.04 -13.34 -10.71
C GLU A 712 17.93 -14.40 -10.04
N ASP A 713 19.21 -14.08 -9.73
CA ASP A 713 20.16 -15.08 -9.24
C ASP A 713 20.04 -15.35 -7.73
N ALA A 714 19.41 -14.44 -6.96
CA ALA A 714 19.16 -14.62 -5.53
C ALA A 714 17.72 -15.14 -5.32
N GLU A 715 17.49 -16.41 -5.65
CA GLU A 715 16.18 -17.04 -5.57
C GLU A 715 15.61 -17.00 -4.15
N CYS A 716 14.36 -16.63 -4.02
CA CYS A 716 13.63 -16.64 -2.74
C CYS A 716 13.39 -18.08 -2.27
N THR A 717 13.75 -18.38 -1.03
CA THR A 717 13.64 -19.73 -0.46
C THR A 717 12.40 -19.93 0.40
N THR A 718 11.64 -18.86 0.69
CA THR A 718 10.51 -18.91 1.63
C THR A 718 9.18 -19.33 1.00
N ASN A 719 9.10 -19.44 -0.33
CA ASN A 719 7.89 -19.87 -1.02
C ASN A 719 8.17 -20.75 -2.25
N LEU A 720 7.15 -21.49 -2.68
CA LEU A 720 7.24 -22.47 -3.77
C LEU A 720 7.57 -21.87 -5.15
N LEU A 721 7.30 -20.58 -5.34
CA LEU A 721 7.56 -19.92 -6.63
C LEU A 721 9.00 -19.41 -6.75
N GLY A 722 9.72 -19.26 -5.64
CA GLY A 722 11.00 -18.55 -5.62
C GLY A 722 10.87 -17.04 -5.91
N ALA A 723 9.64 -16.49 -5.83
CA ALA A 723 9.35 -15.10 -6.16
C ALA A 723 9.28 -14.23 -4.90
N LYS A 724 9.67 -12.95 -5.03
CA LYS A 724 9.47 -11.91 -4.01
C LYS A 724 8.39 -10.93 -4.46
N GLY A 725 7.73 -10.25 -3.50
CA GLY A 725 6.72 -9.25 -3.83
C GLY A 725 7.33 -8.01 -4.49
N CYS A 726 6.65 -7.41 -5.48
CA CYS A 726 7.17 -6.23 -6.20
C CYS A 726 6.22 -5.01 -6.16
N GLY A 727 5.07 -5.15 -5.50
CA GLY A 727 3.98 -4.18 -5.62
C GLY A 727 4.30 -2.77 -5.11
N GLU A 728 5.20 -2.64 -4.15
CA GLU A 728 5.53 -1.38 -3.47
C GLU A 728 6.98 -0.93 -3.72
N ALA A 729 7.82 -1.81 -4.24
CA ALA A 729 9.27 -1.70 -4.37
C ALA A 729 9.75 -0.38 -5.00
N GLY A 730 9.22 -0.01 -6.16
CA GLY A 730 9.64 1.23 -6.85
C GLY A 730 9.48 2.50 -6.00
N THR A 731 8.46 2.55 -5.13
CA THR A 731 8.22 3.69 -4.23
C THR A 731 9.25 3.74 -3.10
N VAL A 732 9.80 2.59 -2.70
CA VAL A 732 10.73 2.51 -1.56
C VAL A 732 12.07 3.17 -1.88
N ALA A 733 12.59 3.02 -3.11
CA ALA A 733 13.89 3.55 -3.51
C ALA A 733 13.86 4.95 -4.12
N SER A 734 12.85 5.24 -4.95
CA SER A 734 12.91 6.35 -5.91
C SER A 734 12.98 7.73 -5.27
N THR A 735 12.28 7.92 -4.17
CA THR A 735 12.30 9.18 -3.42
C THR A 735 13.74 9.56 -3.04
N THR A 736 14.50 8.61 -2.50
CA THR A 736 15.86 8.87 -2.01
C THR A 736 16.85 9.01 -3.14
N ALA A 737 16.75 8.20 -4.20
CA ALA A 737 17.62 8.31 -5.36
C ALA A 737 17.58 9.73 -5.97
N TYR A 738 16.39 10.29 -6.11
CA TYR A 738 16.19 11.66 -6.60
C TYR A 738 16.74 12.72 -5.66
N VAL A 739 16.43 12.62 -4.36
CA VAL A 739 16.93 13.59 -3.37
C VAL A 739 18.45 13.58 -3.29
N ASN A 740 19.08 12.39 -3.28
CA ASN A 740 20.54 12.25 -3.29
C ASN A 740 21.16 12.85 -4.56
N ALA A 741 20.50 12.67 -5.72
CA ALA A 741 20.97 13.28 -6.97
C ALA A 741 20.98 14.81 -6.93
N ILE A 742 19.94 15.43 -6.38
CA ILE A 742 19.88 16.88 -6.25
C ILE A 742 20.92 17.39 -5.26
N ILE A 743 21.09 16.73 -4.12
CA ILE A 743 22.09 17.12 -3.13
C ILE A 743 23.50 16.99 -3.72
N ASN A 744 23.73 15.96 -4.55
CA ASN A 744 24.98 15.82 -5.29
C ASN A 744 25.17 16.94 -6.33
N ALA A 745 24.13 17.36 -7.04
CA ALA A 745 24.19 18.52 -7.95
C ALA A 745 24.50 19.83 -7.21
N LEU A 746 24.08 19.94 -5.95
CA LEU A 746 24.23 21.13 -5.09
C LEU A 746 25.37 21.00 -4.07
N ASP A 747 26.41 20.21 -4.34
CA ASP A 747 27.48 19.90 -3.40
C ASP A 747 28.25 21.11 -2.88
N ASP A 748 28.35 22.19 -3.69
CA ASP A 748 28.97 23.46 -3.33
C ASP A 748 28.07 24.38 -2.46
N PHE A 749 26.82 23.98 -2.16
CA PHE A 749 25.81 24.79 -1.48
C PHE A 749 25.35 24.17 -0.15
N ASP A 750 24.82 25.01 0.74
CA ASP A 750 24.23 24.52 2.01
C ASP A 750 22.84 23.92 1.79
N THR A 751 22.77 22.60 1.71
CA THR A 751 21.55 21.83 1.48
C THR A 751 20.85 21.35 2.77
N LYS A 752 21.34 21.70 3.96
CA LYS A 752 20.82 21.20 5.26
C LYS A 752 19.34 21.45 5.49
N LYS A 753 18.78 22.49 4.87
CA LYS A 753 17.36 22.85 4.98
C LYS A 753 16.52 22.36 3.80
N LEU A 754 17.13 21.64 2.86
CA LEU A 754 16.42 21.14 1.69
C LEU A 754 15.59 19.92 2.05
N ASN A 755 14.27 20.10 2.09
CA ASN A 755 13.31 19.03 2.38
C ASN A 755 12.28 18.90 1.24
N MET A 756 11.73 17.70 1.10
CA MET A 756 10.68 17.39 0.12
C MET A 756 9.41 18.21 0.35
N PRO A 757 8.63 18.46 -0.70
CA PRO A 757 9.01 18.30 -2.10
C PRO A 757 10.09 19.30 -2.49
N ILE A 758 11.05 18.87 -3.33
CA ILE A 758 12.16 19.70 -3.79
C ILE A 758 11.73 20.46 -5.05
N THR A 759 11.25 21.66 -4.86
CA THR A 759 10.75 22.52 -5.94
C THR A 759 11.84 23.43 -6.53
N ALA A 760 11.64 23.87 -7.75
CA ALA A 760 12.52 24.84 -8.41
C ALA A 760 12.77 26.09 -7.54
N GLN A 761 11.75 26.60 -6.84
CA GLN A 761 11.87 27.74 -5.94
C GLN A 761 12.83 27.48 -4.78
N LYS A 762 12.75 26.30 -4.14
CA LYS A 762 13.65 25.92 -3.04
C LYS A 762 15.11 25.83 -3.52
N VAL A 763 15.32 25.19 -4.67
CA VAL A 763 16.65 25.03 -5.26
C VAL A 763 17.23 26.38 -5.67
N TRP A 764 16.44 27.23 -6.34
CA TRP A 764 16.85 28.58 -6.70
C TRP A 764 17.24 29.39 -5.45
N GLY A 765 16.46 29.31 -4.38
CA GLY A 765 16.75 29.96 -3.10
C GLY A 765 18.10 29.53 -2.52
N ILE A 766 18.41 28.23 -2.54
CA ILE A 766 19.70 27.69 -2.08
C ILE A 766 20.86 28.21 -2.94
N ILE A 767 20.75 28.16 -4.26
CA ILE A 767 21.80 28.63 -5.20
C ILE A 767 22.08 30.12 -5.01
N ASN A 768 21.06 30.91 -4.75
CA ASN A 768 21.17 32.37 -4.66
C ASN A 768 21.27 32.92 -3.22
N ASN A 769 21.34 32.02 -2.19
CA ASN A 769 21.35 32.41 -0.77
C ASN A 769 20.17 33.34 -0.40
N ALA A 770 18.98 33.09 -0.95
CA ALA A 770 17.77 33.91 -0.81
C ALA A 770 16.82 33.42 0.28
#